data_5b17ada10c69ea14631bda44b1a7dbae
#
_entry.id   5b17ada10c69ea14631bda44b1a7dbae
#
_cell.length_a   1.000
_cell.length_b   1.000
_cell.length_c   1.000
_cell.angle_alpha   90.00
_cell.angle_beta   90.00
_cell.angle_gamma   90.00
#
_symmetry.space_group_name_H-M   'P 1'
#
loop_
_entity.id
_entity.type
_entity.pdbx_description
1 polymer ?
#
loop_
_entity_poly.entity_id
_entity_poly.type
_entity_poly.pdbx_seq_one_letter_code
_entity_poly.pdbx_strand_id
1 'polypeptide(L)'
;MKKIILALSIIFLYSCNNMNVNPPIAKKIEKKLEIHDDIRIDNYYWLNQRDNPEVISYLDEENKYKESKLKSTKKLQNNLFKEMKSRIKEDDNSVPYFLNDYWYITKYEKNKEYPIYTRKYMNLEAEEEILIDVNELATDYDYYQVSGISISPDNKKMAFGVDTLSRRIYTIKIKDLGTGKMYPDKIHGVNSYTTWASDSKTMFYTGKDEQTLRSDKIFRHTLGESQDDDTLIYEEKDETFSTYVYPSKSREYIMIGSTSTMATEYRFLSSKTPLESFKVLQKRERGLEYSPSHVGDMFYISTNIDESTNFKLVKTPITSTEKSNWKDVIPHREEVLIEDTDFFNDFMVIGERSNGLLKIRIKSWDGKEDYYLDLSSQFDFENEAYSASIGYNPNFQTNFLRYSYTSLTTPYSVIDYNLISKDEEVQKQQEVLGGYFNSKNYTSERVFATAHDGVQIPISIVKHIDTELNSDTPLLQYGYGSYGYTRDPSFSSTRLSLLDRGFVFAIAHVRGGEYLGRPWYENGRMLSKKNTFKDFISSSKFLIEKGYTSSDHLYAEGGSAGGLLMGAIMNMAPDLYNGVIAAVPFVDVITTMLDDTIPLTSGEWDEWGNPEDKEYYEYIKSYSPYDNLLETEYPNTLVTTGLH
;
A
#
# COMPACT_ATOMS: atom_id res chain seq x y z
N MET A 1 -78.76 42.88 17.36
CA MET A 1 -78.40 41.59 16.74
C MET A 1 -76.91 41.63 16.31
N LYS A 2 -76.02 41.17 17.15
CA LYS A 2 -74.57 41.08 16.86
C LYS A 2 -74.26 39.62 16.53
N LYS A 3 -73.82 39.37 15.29
CA LYS A 3 -73.33 38.05 14.88
C LYS A 3 -71.92 37.90 15.32
N ILE A 4 -71.60 36.91 16.13
CA ILE A 4 -70.27 36.47 16.52
C ILE A 4 -69.83 35.47 15.45
N ILE A 5 -68.74 35.78 14.71
CA ILE A 5 -68.06 34.87 13.79
C ILE A 5 -66.98 34.19 14.60
N LEU A 6 -67.11 32.89 14.80
CA LEU A 6 -66.08 32.01 15.41
C LEU A 6 -65.11 31.54 14.29
N ALA A 7 -63.90 32.07 14.32
CA ALA A 7 -62.86 31.61 13.41
C ALA A 7 -62.15 30.38 14.02
N LEU A 8 -62.39 29.21 13.48
CA LEU A 8 -61.63 28.00 13.79
C LEU A 8 -60.28 28.09 13.11
N SER A 9 -59.20 28.33 13.86
CA SER A 9 -57.83 28.20 13.43
C SER A 9 -57.45 26.71 13.46
N ILE A 10 -57.41 26.07 12.30
CA ILE A 10 -56.84 24.72 12.16
C ILE A 10 -55.33 24.88 12.17
N ILE A 11 -54.72 24.55 13.30
CA ILE A 11 -53.25 24.38 13.41
C ILE A 11 -52.91 23.04 12.78
N PHE A 12 -52.38 23.06 11.55
CA PHE A 12 -51.70 21.91 10.96
C PHE A 12 -50.37 21.74 11.70
N LEU A 13 -50.35 20.86 12.66
CA LEU A 13 -49.11 20.29 13.19
C LEU A 13 -48.50 19.44 12.08
N TYR A 14 -47.54 20.00 11.33
CA TYR A 14 -46.59 19.21 10.57
C TYR A 14 -45.77 18.43 11.58
N SER A 15 -46.24 17.24 11.90
CA SER A 15 -45.42 16.22 12.51
C SER A 15 -44.36 15.85 11.46
N CYS A 16 -43.15 16.35 11.63
CA CYS A 16 -42.01 15.74 11.00
C CYS A 16 -41.89 14.31 11.55
N ASN A 17 -42.55 13.38 10.90
CA ASN A 17 -42.23 11.96 11.07
C ASN A 17 -40.79 11.76 10.60
N ASN A 18 -39.84 11.88 11.51
CA ASN A 18 -38.59 11.16 11.42
C ASN A 18 -38.98 9.67 11.43
N MET A 19 -39.20 9.08 10.28
CA MET A 19 -39.30 7.65 10.20
C MET A 19 -37.93 7.13 10.66
N ASN A 20 -37.91 6.62 11.92
CA ASN A 20 -36.78 5.82 12.38
C ASN A 20 -36.70 4.60 11.43
N VAL A 21 -35.83 4.65 10.46
CA VAL A 21 -35.52 3.49 9.61
C VAL A 21 -34.79 2.52 10.50
N ASN A 22 -35.39 1.36 10.75
CA ASN A 22 -34.73 0.29 11.48
C ASN A 22 -33.63 -0.30 10.65
N PRO A 23 -32.53 -0.79 11.26
CA PRO A 23 -31.51 -1.53 10.52
C PRO A 23 -32.14 -2.77 9.86
N PRO A 24 -31.73 -3.12 8.66
CA PRO A 24 -32.16 -4.37 8.03
C PRO A 24 -31.69 -5.56 8.85
N ILE A 25 -32.41 -6.68 8.76
CA ILE A 25 -32.10 -7.90 9.48
C ILE A 25 -31.84 -9.01 8.48
N ALA A 26 -30.61 -9.48 8.41
CA ALA A 26 -30.25 -10.63 7.59
C ALA A 26 -30.97 -11.89 8.06
N LYS A 27 -31.39 -12.73 7.14
CA LYS A 27 -31.95 -14.05 7.45
C LYS A 27 -30.89 -14.90 8.15
N LYS A 28 -31.34 -15.67 9.16
CA LYS A 28 -30.49 -16.69 9.76
C LYS A 28 -30.72 -18.02 9.03
N ILE A 29 -29.68 -18.50 8.35
CA ILE A 29 -29.66 -19.80 7.66
C ILE A 29 -28.48 -20.58 8.21
N GLU A 30 -28.76 -21.50 9.13
CA GLU A 30 -27.72 -22.27 9.82
C GLU A 30 -26.82 -23.03 8.84
N LYS A 31 -25.52 -22.80 8.93
CA LYS A 31 -24.46 -23.58 8.29
C LYS A 31 -23.54 -24.10 9.39
N LYS A 32 -23.35 -25.43 9.43
CA LYS A 32 -22.35 -26.06 10.30
C LYS A 32 -21.02 -26.11 9.58
N LEU A 33 -20.00 -25.60 10.24
CA LEU A 33 -18.60 -25.62 9.82
C LEU A 33 -17.83 -26.44 10.87
N GLU A 34 -17.36 -27.62 10.47
CA GLU A 34 -16.77 -28.61 11.38
C GLU A 34 -15.30 -28.84 11.02
N ILE A 35 -14.41 -28.65 11.98
CA ILE A 35 -12.98 -28.92 11.89
C ILE A 35 -12.39 -29.13 13.30
N HIS A 36 -11.41 -30.01 13.46
CA HIS A 36 -10.69 -30.24 14.72
C HIS A 36 -11.60 -30.63 15.91
N ASP A 37 -12.68 -31.40 15.69
CA ASP A 37 -13.71 -31.73 16.67
C ASP A 37 -14.47 -30.50 17.22
N ASP A 38 -14.37 -29.33 16.57
CA ASP A 38 -15.11 -28.11 16.87
C ASP A 38 -16.17 -27.84 15.81
N ILE A 39 -17.33 -27.37 16.24
CA ILE A 39 -18.47 -27.05 15.37
C ILE A 39 -18.79 -25.57 15.52
N ARG A 40 -18.51 -24.78 14.49
CA ARG A 40 -18.99 -23.40 14.40
C ARG A 40 -20.35 -23.35 13.70
N ILE A 41 -21.27 -22.61 14.24
CA ILE A 41 -22.57 -22.35 13.62
C ILE A 41 -22.55 -20.95 13.00
N ASP A 42 -22.52 -20.90 11.68
CA ASP A 42 -22.61 -19.66 10.94
C ASP A 42 -24.00 -19.50 10.34
N ASN A 43 -24.76 -18.53 10.85
CA ASN A 43 -26.09 -18.22 10.38
C ASN A 43 -26.10 -17.31 9.13
N TYR A 44 -24.97 -16.76 8.77
CA TYR A 44 -24.84 -15.77 7.72
C TYR A 44 -23.88 -16.18 6.59
N TYR A 45 -23.41 -17.42 6.61
CA TYR A 45 -22.55 -17.98 5.55
C TYR A 45 -23.11 -17.79 4.13
N TRP A 46 -24.42 -17.78 3.98
CA TRP A 46 -25.08 -17.58 2.71
C TRP A 46 -24.81 -16.19 2.07
N LEU A 47 -24.38 -15.20 2.84
CA LEU A 47 -23.99 -13.88 2.36
C LEU A 47 -22.74 -13.88 1.48
N ASN A 48 -21.96 -14.97 1.44
CA ASN A 48 -20.83 -15.12 0.51
C ASN A 48 -21.25 -15.37 -0.95
N GLN A 49 -22.52 -15.63 -1.21
CA GLN A 49 -23.07 -15.89 -2.54
C GLN A 49 -23.30 -14.58 -3.31
N ARG A 50 -22.22 -14.04 -3.89
CA ARG A 50 -22.20 -12.70 -4.52
C ARG A 50 -23.29 -12.46 -5.57
N ASP A 51 -23.63 -13.50 -6.35
CA ASP A 51 -24.63 -13.42 -7.42
C ASP A 51 -26.06 -13.71 -6.96
N ASN A 52 -26.26 -14.00 -5.66
CA ASN A 52 -27.57 -14.31 -5.10
C ASN A 52 -28.38 -13.03 -4.98
N PRO A 53 -29.56 -12.91 -5.64
CA PRO A 53 -30.40 -11.71 -5.58
C PRO A 53 -30.83 -11.32 -4.17
N GLU A 54 -30.95 -12.27 -3.22
CA GLU A 54 -31.28 -11.97 -1.83
C GLU A 54 -30.11 -11.28 -1.11
N VAL A 55 -28.85 -11.64 -1.43
CA VAL A 55 -27.65 -10.97 -0.92
C VAL A 55 -27.60 -9.53 -1.42
N ILE A 56 -27.79 -9.35 -2.73
CA ILE A 56 -27.82 -7.99 -3.32
C ILE A 56 -28.92 -7.13 -2.69
N SER A 57 -30.13 -7.70 -2.55
CA SER A 57 -31.24 -6.97 -1.91
C SER A 57 -30.91 -6.56 -0.46
N TYR A 58 -30.30 -7.44 0.32
CA TYR A 58 -29.88 -7.15 1.67
C TYR A 58 -28.83 -6.02 1.73
N LEU A 59 -27.82 -6.07 0.86
CA LEU A 59 -26.81 -5.01 0.78
C LEU A 59 -27.41 -3.66 0.34
N ASP A 60 -28.38 -3.66 -0.54
CA ASP A 60 -29.12 -2.45 -0.94
C ASP A 60 -29.93 -1.88 0.23
N GLU A 61 -30.50 -2.73 1.09
CA GLU A 61 -31.20 -2.31 2.30
C GLU A 61 -30.26 -1.68 3.31
N GLU A 62 -29.06 -2.25 3.52
CA GLU A 62 -27.99 -1.68 4.36
C GLU A 62 -27.54 -0.31 3.81
N ASN A 63 -27.38 -0.16 2.53
CA ASN A 63 -27.06 1.12 1.91
C ASN A 63 -28.16 2.16 2.12
N LYS A 64 -29.44 1.79 1.97
CA LYS A 64 -30.58 2.68 2.26
C LYS A 64 -30.62 3.07 3.74
N TYR A 65 -30.35 2.14 4.66
CA TYR A 65 -30.26 2.41 6.08
C TYR A 65 -29.14 3.44 6.39
N LYS A 66 -27.93 3.20 5.88
CA LYS A 66 -26.78 4.13 5.99
C LYS A 66 -27.15 5.52 5.45
N GLU A 67 -27.75 5.61 4.25
CA GLU A 67 -28.16 6.89 3.67
C GLU A 67 -29.17 7.63 4.54
N SER A 68 -30.12 6.90 5.12
CA SER A 68 -31.12 7.45 6.06
C SER A 68 -30.45 8.03 7.31
N LYS A 69 -29.50 7.31 7.92
CA LYS A 69 -28.77 7.76 9.11
C LYS A 69 -27.89 8.97 8.81
N LEU A 70 -27.22 9.00 7.68
CA LEU A 70 -26.32 10.07 7.27
C LEU A 70 -27.04 11.24 6.56
N LYS A 71 -28.37 11.20 6.39
CA LYS A 71 -29.15 12.22 5.67
C LYS A 71 -28.95 13.64 6.24
N SER A 72 -28.92 13.79 7.55
CA SER A 72 -28.73 15.08 8.22
C SER A 72 -27.32 15.68 7.94
N THR A 73 -26.33 14.86 7.64
CA THR A 73 -24.95 15.29 7.39
C THR A 73 -24.66 15.57 5.90
N LYS A 74 -25.64 15.38 4.99
CA LYS A 74 -25.43 15.51 3.54
C LYS A 74 -24.83 16.85 3.09
N LYS A 75 -25.26 17.94 3.74
CA LYS A 75 -24.71 19.28 3.48
C LYS A 75 -23.23 19.35 3.91
N LEU A 76 -22.90 18.80 5.08
CA LEU A 76 -21.52 18.74 5.56
C LEU A 76 -20.66 17.89 4.64
N GLN A 77 -21.13 16.69 4.25
CA GLN A 77 -20.42 15.81 3.29
C GLN A 77 -20.09 16.54 1.99
N ASN A 78 -21.08 17.22 1.39
CA ASN A 78 -20.88 17.97 0.14
C ASN A 78 -19.90 19.13 0.31
N ASN A 79 -19.90 19.81 1.46
CA ASN A 79 -18.97 20.88 1.75
C ASN A 79 -17.55 20.34 1.93
N LEU A 80 -17.38 19.28 2.72
CA LEU A 80 -16.09 18.61 2.93
C LEU A 80 -15.52 18.07 1.62
N PHE A 81 -16.35 17.42 0.79
CA PHE A 81 -15.90 16.93 -0.53
C PHE A 81 -15.36 18.07 -1.41
N LYS A 82 -16.11 19.18 -1.49
CA LYS A 82 -15.66 20.35 -2.26
C LYS A 82 -14.38 20.97 -1.70
N GLU A 83 -14.29 21.06 -0.38
CA GLU A 83 -13.14 21.60 0.32
C GLU A 83 -11.90 20.71 0.08
N MET A 84 -12.01 19.40 0.29
CA MET A 84 -10.92 18.45 0.05
C MET A 84 -10.48 18.45 -1.43
N LYS A 85 -11.45 18.40 -2.36
CA LYS A 85 -11.15 18.45 -3.80
C LYS A 85 -10.46 19.76 -4.19
N SER A 86 -10.87 20.90 -3.61
CA SER A 86 -10.28 22.21 -3.94
C SER A 86 -8.80 22.34 -3.53
N ARG A 87 -8.31 21.47 -2.61
CA ARG A 87 -6.90 21.46 -2.20
C ARG A 87 -5.99 20.70 -3.16
N ILE A 88 -6.57 19.95 -4.09
CA ILE A 88 -5.82 19.12 -5.04
C ILE A 88 -5.58 19.92 -6.32
N LYS A 89 -4.34 19.96 -6.77
CA LYS A 89 -3.96 20.53 -8.05
C LYS A 89 -4.32 19.53 -9.15
N GLU A 90 -5.33 19.85 -9.96
CA GLU A 90 -5.81 18.98 -11.03
C GLU A 90 -4.91 19.05 -12.27
N ASP A 91 -4.31 20.22 -12.57
CA ASP A 91 -3.36 20.41 -13.67
C ASP A 91 -1.94 20.29 -13.12
N ASP A 92 -1.37 19.09 -13.21
CA ASP A 92 -0.12 18.75 -12.54
C ASP A 92 0.74 17.79 -13.35
N ASN A 93 2.06 17.87 -13.18
CA ASN A 93 3.02 16.98 -13.83
C ASN A 93 3.87 16.28 -12.78
N SER A 94 4.30 15.05 -13.08
CA SER A 94 5.35 14.39 -12.31
C SER A 94 6.68 15.14 -12.43
N VAL A 95 7.59 14.95 -11.48
CA VAL A 95 8.99 15.30 -11.72
C VAL A 95 9.51 14.41 -12.84
N PRO A 96 10.14 14.98 -13.91
CA PRO A 96 10.69 14.20 -15.00
C PRO A 96 11.79 13.25 -14.53
N TYR A 97 11.85 12.03 -15.10
CA TYR A 97 12.98 11.13 -14.90
C TYR A 97 13.68 10.81 -16.23
N PHE A 98 15.01 10.66 -16.18
CA PHE A 98 15.81 10.37 -17.37
C PHE A 98 16.11 8.88 -17.48
N LEU A 99 15.83 8.32 -18.65
CA LEU A 99 16.13 6.93 -18.95
C LEU A 99 16.32 6.77 -20.46
N ASN A 100 17.39 6.12 -20.89
CA ASN A 100 17.60 5.74 -22.31
C ASN A 100 17.43 6.93 -23.25
N ASP A 101 18.15 8.02 -23.00
CA ASP A 101 18.16 9.28 -23.77
C ASP A 101 16.86 10.09 -23.74
N TYR A 102 15.86 9.70 -22.97
CA TYR A 102 14.59 10.41 -22.86
C TYR A 102 14.25 10.83 -21.44
N TRP A 103 13.64 11.99 -21.33
CA TRP A 103 12.94 12.45 -20.13
C TRP A 103 11.48 12.05 -20.19
N TYR A 104 11.02 11.28 -19.24
CA TYR A 104 9.63 10.80 -19.14
C TYR A 104 8.85 11.65 -18.16
N ILE A 105 7.61 12.00 -18.53
CA ILE A 105 6.73 12.86 -17.75
C ILE A 105 5.33 12.26 -17.74
N THR A 106 4.72 12.19 -16.57
CA THR A 106 3.30 11.90 -16.41
C THR A 106 2.57 13.20 -16.15
N LYS A 107 1.54 13.50 -16.95
CA LYS A 107 0.77 14.75 -16.91
C LYS A 107 -0.67 14.48 -16.57
N TYR A 108 -1.27 15.38 -15.80
CA TYR A 108 -2.70 15.46 -15.56
C TYR A 108 -3.22 16.81 -16.05
N GLU A 109 -4.35 16.81 -16.72
CA GLU A 109 -4.99 18.03 -17.20
C GLU A 109 -6.29 18.30 -16.44
N LYS A 110 -6.60 19.56 -16.23
CA LYS A 110 -7.82 19.97 -15.54
C LYS A 110 -9.07 19.42 -16.22
N ASN A 111 -9.99 18.86 -15.41
CA ASN A 111 -11.22 18.20 -15.83
C ASN A 111 -11.02 16.92 -16.67
N LYS A 112 -9.81 16.37 -16.72
CA LYS A 112 -9.56 15.02 -17.24
C LYS A 112 -9.36 14.05 -16.07
N GLU A 113 -9.75 12.80 -16.27
CA GLU A 113 -9.76 11.79 -15.21
C GLU A 113 -8.47 10.95 -15.20
N TYR A 114 -7.84 10.80 -16.37
CA TYR A 114 -6.72 9.91 -16.58
C TYR A 114 -5.43 10.65 -16.95
N PRO A 115 -4.24 10.05 -16.70
CA PRO A 115 -2.97 10.64 -17.05
C PRO A 115 -2.70 10.64 -18.56
N ILE A 116 -1.78 11.54 -18.95
CA ILE A 116 -1.12 11.54 -20.25
C ILE A 116 0.36 11.25 -20.02
N TYR A 117 0.89 10.22 -20.67
CA TYR A 117 2.30 9.84 -20.61
C TYR A 117 3.05 10.43 -21.81
N THR A 118 4.12 11.15 -21.52
CA THR A 118 4.92 11.83 -22.53
C THR A 118 6.41 11.59 -22.34
N ARG A 119 7.21 11.90 -23.35
CA ARG A 119 8.67 11.93 -23.25
C ARG A 119 9.30 13.04 -24.10
N LYS A 120 10.53 13.44 -23.76
CA LYS A 120 11.33 14.42 -24.50
C LYS A 120 12.76 13.87 -24.72
N TYR A 121 13.28 14.05 -25.90
CA TYR A 121 14.61 13.53 -26.24
C TYR A 121 15.74 14.39 -25.69
N MET A 122 16.68 13.81 -24.98
CA MET A 122 17.94 14.38 -24.46
C MET A 122 17.78 15.56 -23.47
N ASN A 123 16.86 16.50 -23.68
CA ASN A 123 16.68 17.66 -22.80
C ASN A 123 15.21 18.03 -22.63
N LEU A 124 14.91 18.76 -21.56
CA LEU A 124 13.54 19.13 -21.20
C LEU A 124 12.93 20.23 -22.11
N GLU A 125 13.75 20.92 -22.92
CA GLU A 125 13.31 21.92 -23.90
C GLU A 125 12.99 21.30 -25.27
N ALA A 126 13.28 20.00 -25.45
CA ALA A 126 12.97 19.28 -26.69
C ALA A 126 11.45 19.18 -26.91
N GLU A 127 11.07 18.93 -28.16
CA GLU A 127 9.69 18.66 -28.54
C GLU A 127 9.14 17.47 -27.75
N GLU A 128 7.91 17.63 -27.24
CA GLU A 128 7.26 16.62 -26.42
C GLU A 128 6.55 15.58 -27.30
N GLU A 129 6.89 14.32 -27.13
CA GLU A 129 6.23 13.17 -27.75
C GLU A 129 5.19 12.59 -26.79
N ILE A 130 3.92 12.52 -27.22
CA ILE A 130 2.85 11.84 -26.47
C ILE A 130 2.94 10.34 -26.73
N LEU A 131 3.25 9.59 -25.66
CA LEU A 131 3.28 8.13 -25.68
C LEU A 131 1.85 7.56 -25.65
N ILE A 132 1.06 7.98 -24.67
CA ILE A 132 -0.36 7.60 -24.48
C ILE A 132 -1.12 8.77 -23.84
N ASP A 133 -2.26 9.16 -24.40
CA ASP A 133 -3.34 9.85 -23.70
C ASP A 133 -4.38 8.81 -23.25
N VAL A 134 -4.42 8.50 -21.94
CA VAL A 134 -5.35 7.51 -21.42
C VAL A 134 -6.79 8.00 -21.51
N ASN A 135 -7.04 9.30 -21.50
CA ASN A 135 -8.38 9.87 -21.64
C ASN A 135 -9.01 9.55 -23.00
N GLU A 136 -8.18 9.53 -24.07
CA GLU A 136 -8.66 9.11 -25.41
C GLU A 136 -9.03 7.64 -25.45
N LEU A 137 -8.21 6.78 -24.78
CA LEU A 137 -8.43 5.32 -24.78
C LEU A 137 -9.61 4.91 -23.90
N ALA A 138 -9.94 5.71 -22.89
CA ALA A 138 -11.00 5.42 -21.92
C ALA A 138 -12.41 5.81 -22.38
N THR A 139 -12.57 6.49 -23.53
CA THR A 139 -13.84 7.14 -23.95
C THR A 139 -15.07 6.22 -23.96
N ASP A 140 -14.88 4.94 -24.28
CA ASP A 140 -15.96 3.97 -24.41
C ASP A 140 -16.07 3.00 -23.21
N TYR A 141 -15.40 3.33 -22.09
CA TYR A 141 -15.31 2.45 -20.92
C TYR A 141 -15.74 3.17 -19.64
N ASP A 142 -16.45 2.46 -18.76
CA ASP A 142 -16.79 2.93 -17.41
C ASP A 142 -15.57 2.93 -16.48
N TYR A 143 -14.60 2.06 -16.75
CA TYR A 143 -13.32 1.95 -16.08
C TYR A 143 -12.22 1.63 -17.10
N TYR A 144 -11.10 2.34 -17.00
CA TYR A 144 -9.94 2.10 -17.84
C TYR A 144 -8.64 2.36 -17.09
N GLN A 145 -7.78 1.39 -16.96
CA GLN A 145 -6.48 1.56 -16.32
C GLN A 145 -5.37 1.18 -17.28
N VAL A 146 -4.38 2.06 -17.43
CA VAL A 146 -3.10 1.77 -18.06
C VAL A 146 -2.05 1.59 -16.97
N SER A 147 -1.28 0.53 -17.06
CA SER A 147 -0.19 0.23 -16.11
C SER A 147 0.95 -0.51 -16.82
N GLY A 148 2.12 -0.58 -16.18
CA GLY A 148 3.24 -1.39 -16.67
C GLY A 148 3.85 -0.89 -17.98
N ILE A 149 3.88 0.43 -18.21
CA ILE A 149 4.52 1.01 -19.40
C ILE A 149 5.99 0.62 -19.43
N SER A 150 6.41 -0.04 -20.51
CA SER A 150 7.75 -0.54 -20.71
C SER A 150 8.23 -0.21 -22.12
N ILE A 151 9.33 0.57 -22.22
CA ILE A 151 9.89 1.00 -23.48
C ILE A 151 10.99 0.00 -23.90
N SER A 152 10.99 -0.39 -25.18
CA SER A 152 12.04 -1.28 -25.72
C SER A 152 13.42 -0.61 -25.69
N PRO A 153 14.51 -1.38 -25.57
CA PRO A 153 15.89 -0.84 -25.55
C PRO A 153 16.25 0.06 -26.73
N ASP A 154 15.64 -0.15 -27.90
CA ASP A 154 15.82 0.69 -29.10
C ASP A 154 14.98 1.97 -29.12
N ASN A 155 14.21 2.25 -28.04
CA ASN A 155 13.28 3.38 -27.89
C ASN A 155 12.15 3.46 -28.94
N LYS A 156 11.90 2.40 -29.73
CA LYS A 156 10.95 2.44 -30.85
C LYS A 156 9.59 1.81 -30.53
N LYS A 157 9.51 1.05 -29.45
CA LYS A 157 8.28 0.32 -29.09
C LYS A 157 7.95 0.54 -27.62
N MET A 158 6.67 0.45 -27.32
CA MET A 158 6.14 0.56 -25.97
C MET A 158 5.14 -0.56 -25.73
N ALA A 159 5.34 -1.37 -24.70
CA ALA A 159 4.35 -2.29 -24.17
C ALA A 159 3.65 -1.67 -22.96
N PHE A 160 2.38 -1.94 -22.77
CA PHE A 160 1.59 -1.50 -21.63
C PHE A 160 0.39 -2.40 -21.38
N GLY A 161 0.03 -2.58 -20.12
CA GLY A 161 -1.14 -3.35 -19.69
C GLY A 161 -2.38 -2.49 -19.60
N VAL A 162 -3.53 -3.05 -20.01
CA VAL A 162 -4.84 -2.43 -19.94
C VAL A 162 -5.79 -3.31 -19.15
N ASP A 163 -6.44 -2.76 -18.13
CA ASP A 163 -7.55 -3.36 -17.38
C ASP A 163 -8.80 -2.49 -17.57
N THR A 164 -9.91 -3.09 -18.02
CA THR A 164 -11.18 -2.39 -18.23
C THR A 164 -12.29 -2.85 -17.28
N LEU A 165 -11.96 -3.71 -16.31
CA LEU A 165 -12.91 -4.34 -15.38
C LEU A 165 -12.58 -4.11 -13.90
N SER A 166 -11.46 -3.43 -13.60
CA SER A 166 -10.95 -3.25 -12.22
C SER A 166 -10.63 -4.55 -11.49
N ARG A 167 -10.22 -5.59 -12.23
CA ARG A 167 -9.89 -6.91 -11.67
C ARG A 167 -8.40 -7.17 -11.54
N ARG A 168 -7.56 -6.19 -11.94
CA ARG A 168 -6.11 -6.36 -11.98
C ARG A 168 -5.64 -7.54 -12.83
N ILE A 169 -6.44 -7.90 -13.84
CA ILE A 169 -6.12 -8.84 -14.92
C ILE A 169 -6.00 -8.00 -16.18
N TYR A 170 -4.81 -7.98 -16.76
CA TYR A 170 -4.50 -7.06 -17.84
C TYR A 170 -4.43 -7.76 -19.19
N THR A 171 -4.61 -6.95 -20.22
CA THR A 171 -4.24 -7.26 -21.58
C THR A 171 -3.05 -6.38 -21.96
N ILE A 172 -1.89 -6.98 -22.26
CA ILE A 172 -0.74 -6.23 -22.77
C ILE A 172 -0.98 -5.90 -24.23
N LYS A 173 -0.75 -4.64 -24.57
CA LYS A 173 -0.76 -4.08 -25.92
C LYS A 173 0.59 -3.48 -26.24
N ILE A 174 0.96 -3.47 -27.54
CA ILE A 174 2.24 -2.95 -27.97
C ILE A 174 2.02 -1.87 -29.02
N LYS A 175 2.72 -0.73 -28.87
CA LYS A 175 2.66 0.44 -29.77
C LYS A 175 4.01 0.67 -30.42
N ASP A 176 4.03 0.87 -31.74
CA ASP A 176 5.18 1.41 -32.47
C ASP A 176 5.22 2.93 -32.26
N LEU A 177 6.29 3.41 -31.68
CA LEU A 177 6.44 4.84 -31.31
C LEU A 177 6.78 5.72 -32.52
N GLY A 178 7.38 5.17 -33.57
CA GLY A 178 7.69 5.92 -34.78
C GLY A 178 6.47 6.19 -35.66
N THR A 179 5.56 5.24 -35.72
CA THR A 179 4.34 5.36 -36.55
C THR A 179 3.06 5.67 -35.74
N GLY A 180 3.11 5.52 -34.42
CA GLY A 180 1.95 5.64 -33.53
C GLY A 180 0.97 4.46 -33.62
N LYS A 181 1.23 3.44 -34.44
CA LYS A 181 0.32 2.30 -34.67
C LYS A 181 0.48 1.22 -33.61
N MET A 182 -0.63 0.56 -33.31
CA MET A 182 -0.61 -0.64 -32.46
C MET A 182 -0.15 -1.84 -33.26
N TYR A 183 0.71 -2.66 -32.65
CA TYR A 183 0.98 -4.02 -33.12
C TYR A 183 -0.27 -4.88 -33.00
N PRO A 184 -0.41 -5.96 -33.81
CA PRO A 184 -1.52 -6.90 -33.67
C PRO A 184 -1.46 -7.73 -32.39
N ASP A 185 -0.31 -7.81 -31.77
CA ASP A 185 -0.04 -8.59 -30.56
C ASP A 185 -0.92 -8.12 -29.40
N LYS A 186 -1.61 -9.08 -28.77
CA LYS A 186 -2.41 -8.89 -27.55
C LYS A 186 -2.18 -10.07 -26.64
N ILE A 187 -1.74 -9.82 -25.43
CA ILE A 187 -1.46 -10.86 -24.45
C ILE A 187 -2.46 -10.71 -23.30
N HIS A 188 -3.36 -11.66 -23.15
CA HIS A 188 -4.47 -11.64 -22.21
C HIS A 188 -4.18 -12.45 -20.95
N GLY A 189 -4.92 -12.17 -19.84
CA GLY A 189 -4.85 -12.96 -18.61
C GLY A 189 -3.56 -12.81 -17.84
N VAL A 190 -2.96 -11.60 -17.83
CA VAL A 190 -1.59 -11.40 -17.35
C VAL A 190 -1.50 -10.25 -16.33
N ASN A 191 -0.32 -10.10 -15.72
CA ASN A 191 0.06 -8.90 -15.00
C ASN A 191 0.38 -7.76 -16.00
N SER A 192 0.36 -6.51 -15.55
CA SER A 192 0.58 -5.36 -16.43
C SER A 192 2.02 -5.19 -16.92
N TYR A 193 3.00 -5.72 -16.20
CA TYR A 193 4.42 -5.47 -16.45
C TYR A 193 5.01 -6.43 -17.47
N THR A 194 5.88 -5.89 -18.35
CA THR A 194 6.70 -6.64 -19.31
C THR A 194 8.15 -6.25 -19.21
N THR A 195 9.05 -7.20 -19.53
CA THR A 195 10.49 -6.99 -19.56
C THR A 195 11.02 -7.30 -20.93
N TRP A 196 11.59 -6.29 -21.59
CA TRP A 196 12.23 -6.44 -22.90
C TRP A 196 13.63 -7.04 -22.76
N ALA A 197 13.96 -7.94 -23.67
CA ALA A 197 15.35 -8.32 -23.91
C ALA A 197 16.09 -7.24 -24.73
N SER A 198 17.42 -7.29 -24.75
CA SER A 198 18.27 -6.31 -25.46
C SER A 198 18.06 -6.27 -26.97
N ASP A 199 17.45 -7.32 -27.56
CA ASP A 199 17.10 -7.40 -28.98
C ASP A 199 15.90 -6.53 -29.38
N SER A 200 15.19 -5.94 -28.41
CA SER A 200 13.97 -5.15 -28.63
C SER A 200 12.87 -5.90 -29.38
N LYS A 201 12.88 -7.22 -29.35
CA LYS A 201 11.95 -8.12 -30.03
C LYS A 201 11.37 -9.16 -29.07
N THR A 202 12.19 -9.68 -28.18
CA THR A 202 11.80 -10.67 -27.18
C THR A 202 11.33 -9.98 -25.92
N MET A 203 10.17 -10.40 -25.38
CA MET A 203 9.61 -9.91 -24.13
C MET A 203 9.33 -11.06 -23.17
N PHE A 204 9.37 -10.74 -21.88
CA PHE A 204 8.92 -11.63 -20.81
C PHE A 204 7.76 -10.98 -20.06
N TYR A 205 6.80 -11.79 -19.65
CA TYR A 205 5.63 -11.34 -18.89
C TYR A 205 5.18 -12.40 -17.90
N THR A 206 4.35 -11.98 -16.95
CA THR A 206 3.82 -12.84 -15.90
C THR A 206 2.36 -13.18 -16.17
N GLY A 207 2.07 -14.46 -16.32
CA GLY A 207 0.70 -15.00 -16.36
C GLY A 207 0.04 -14.93 -14.99
N LYS A 208 -1.28 -14.84 -14.99
CA LYS A 208 -2.09 -14.71 -13.80
C LYS A 208 -3.22 -15.72 -13.80
N ASP A 209 -3.41 -16.42 -12.69
CA ASP A 209 -4.58 -17.27 -12.50
C ASP A 209 -5.85 -16.41 -12.37
N GLU A 210 -6.87 -16.71 -13.15
CA GLU A 210 -8.08 -15.88 -13.20
C GLU A 210 -8.97 -16.03 -11.96
N GLN A 211 -8.89 -17.14 -11.26
CA GLN A 211 -9.69 -17.41 -10.06
C GLN A 211 -8.98 -16.90 -8.80
N THR A 212 -7.76 -17.34 -8.56
CA THR A 212 -6.99 -16.99 -7.36
C THR A 212 -6.26 -15.67 -7.47
N LEU A 213 -6.18 -15.07 -8.66
CA LEU A 213 -5.41 -13.87 -9.02
C LEU A 213 -3.90 -14.01 -8.75
N ARG A 214 -3.42 -15.23 -8.48
CA ARG A 214 -2.01 -15.51 -8.22
C ARG A 214 -1.20 -15.35 -9.50
N SER A 215 -0.05 -14.73 -9.40
CA SER A 215 0.96 -14.65 -10.46
C SER A 215 1.86 -15.88 -10.34
N ASP A 216 1.71 -16.86 -11.22
CA ASP A 216 2.33 -18.19 -11.07
C ASP A 216 3.17 -18.65 -12.25
N LYS A 217 3.12 -17.95 -13.39
CA LYS A 217 3.81 -18.37 -14.62
C LYS A 217 4.56 -17.23 -15.27
N ILE A 218 5.77 -17.53 -15.79
CA ILE A 218 6.53 -16.59 -16.62
C ILE A 218 6.60 -17.13 -18.04
N PHE A 219 6.22 -16.29 -18.98
CA PHE A 219 6.24 -16.58 -20.40
C PHE A 219 7.24 -15.71 -21.15
N ARG A 220 7.72 -16.21 -22.29
CA ARG A 220 8.50 -15.47 -23.27
C ARG A 220 7.69 -15.32 -24.56
N HIS A 221 7.52 -14.08 -24.98
CA HIS A 221 6.83 -13.70 -26.21
C HIS A 221 7.82 -13.14 -27.25
N THR A 222 7.59 -13.46 -28.51
CA THR A 222 8.33 -12.85 -29.63
C THR A 222 7.40 -11.90 -30.37
N LEU A 223 7.75 -10.64 -30.46
CA LEU A 223 6.95 -9.62 -31.15
C LEU A 223 6.56 -10.06 -32.57
N GLY A 224 5.25 -10.00 -32.86
CA GLY A 224 4.65 -10.43 -34.13
C GLY A 224 4.16 -11.87 -34.17
N GLU A 225 4.34 -12.63 -33.08
CA GLU A 225 3.81 -13.99 -32.93
C GLU A 225 2.48 -13.99 -32.15
N SER A 226 1.74 -15.10 -32.19
CA SER A 226 0.52 -15.26 -31.38
C SER A 226 0.91 -15.59 -29.94
N GLN A 227 0.08 -15.16 -28.96
CA GLN A 227 0.22 -15.58 -27.56
C GLN A 227 0.19 -17.12 -27.40
N ASP A 228 -0.52 -17.83 -28.28
CA ASP A 228 -0.61 -19.29 -28.24
C ASP A 228 0.74 -19.98 -28.55
N ASP A 229 1.66 -19.26 -29.18
CA ASP A 229 3.01 -19.73 -29.51
C ASP A 229 4.03 -19.38 -28.43
N ASP A 230 3.60 -18.69 -27.34
CA ASP A 230 4.50 -18.23 -26.27
C ASP A 230 5.10 -19.41 -25.48
N THR A 231 6.37 -19.27 -25.19
CA THR A 231 7.09 -20.30 -24.42
C THR A 231 6.90 -20.11 -22.94
N LEU A 232 6.36 -21.12 -22.24
CA LEU A 232 6.40 -21.16 -20.76
C LEU A 232 7.85 -21.35 -20.30
N ILE A 233 8.38 -20.36 -19.56
CA ILE A 233 9.73 -20.32 -19.05
C ILE A 233 9.81 -20.85 -17.63
N TYR A 234 8.87 -20.48 -16.80
CA TYR A 234 8.83 -20.88 -15.39
C TYR A 234 7.39 -21.00 -14.91
N GLU A 235 7.12 -22.02 -14.11
CA GLU A 235 5.86 -22.21 -13.40
C GLU A 235 6.14 -22.40 -11.91
N GLU A 236 5.54 -21.54 -11.09
CA GLU A 236 5.57 -21.64 -9.65
C GLU A 236 4.45 -22.55 -9.15
N LYS A 237 4.83 -23.71 -8.65
CA LYS A 237 3.88 -24.76 -8.23
C LYS A 237 3.50 -24.65 -6.76
N ASP A 238 4.30 -23.98 -5.95
CA ASP A 238 4.00 -23.74 -4.56
C ASP A 238 3.01 -22.58 -4.46
N GLU A 239 1.80 -22.86 -4.00
CA GLU A 239 0.69 -21.90 -3.97
C GLU A 239 0.92 -20.77 -2.97
N THR A 240 1.85 -20.92 -2.03
CA THR A 240 2.25 -19.86 -1.09
C THR A 240 3.17 -18.81 -1.73
N PHE A 241 3.69 -19.08 -2.95
CA PHE A 241 4.57 -18.16 -3.69
C PHE A 241 3.84 -17.48 -4.83
N SER A 242 4.21 -16.20 -5.05
CA SER A 242 3.95 -15.49 -6.30
C SER A 242 5.25 -15.27 -7.06
N THR A 243 5.17 -15.24 -8.40
CA THR A 243 6.33 -15.00 -9.26
C THR A 243 6.15 -13.76 -10.13
N TYR A 244 7.26 -13.13 -10.52
CA TYR A 244 7.29 -11.94 -11.38
C TYR A 244 8.59 -11.86 -12.15
N VAL A 245 8.57 -11.11 -13.27
CA VAL A 245 9.74 -10.88 -14.11
C VAL A 245 10.04 -9.38 -14.21
N TYR A 246 11.33 -9.01 -14.11
CA TYR A 246 11.76 -7.62 -14.14
C TYR A 246 13.20 -7.49 -14.69
N PRO A 247 13.59 -6.32 -15.23
CA PRO A 247 14.97 -6.08 -15.67
C PRO A 247 15.83 -5.66 -14.46
N SER A 248 17.09 -6.10 -14.41
CA SER A 248 18.06 -5.47 -13.51
C SER A 248 18.20 -3.97 -13.82
N LYS A 249 18.56 -3.13 -12.84
CA LYS A 249 18.80 -1.68 -13.06
C LYS A 249 19.89 -1.45 -14.10
N SER A 250 20.90 -2.31 -14.14
CA SER A 250 21.97 -2.30 -15.15
C SER A 250 21.48 -2.63 -16.56
N ARG A 251 20.26 -3.18 -16.74
CA ARG A 251 19.69 -3.69 -17.99
C ARG A 251 20.46 -4.87 -18.61
N GLU A 252 21.45 -5.42 -17.91
CA GLU A 252 22.22 -6.56 -18.40
C GLU A 252 21.52 -7.91 -18.18
N TYR A 253 20.64 -7.98 -17.19
CA TYR A 253 19.92 -9.20 -16.83
C TYR A 253 18.41 -9.01 -16.79
N ILE A 254 17.71 -10.10 -17.15
CA ILE A 254 16.30 -10.32 -16.90
C ILE A 254 16.22 -11.20 -15.66
N MET A 255 15.46 -10.78 -14.67
CA MET A 255 15.33 -11.42 -13.38
C MET A 255 13.93 -12.01 -13.22
N ILE A 256 13.84 -13.23 -12.66
CA ILE A 256 12.59 -13.79 -12.15
C ILE A 256 12.69 -13.85 -10.63
N GLY A 257 11.75 -13.26 -9.93
CA GLY A 257 11.57 -13.41 -8.50
C GLY A 257 10.39 -14.33 -8.20
N SER A 258 10.55 -15.24 -7.25
CA SER A 258 9.48 -16.01 -6.61
C SER A 258 9.52 -15.73 -5.12
N THR A 259 8.44 -15.18 -4.56
CA THR A 259 8.42 -14.68 -3.19
C THR A 259 7.19 -15.17 -2.42
N SER A 260 7.40 -15.55 -1.19
CA SER A 260 6.39 -15.72 -0.15
C SER A 260 6.71 -14.80 1.03
N THR A 261 5.88 -14.79 2.05
CA THR A 261 6.14 -14.00 3.28
C THR A 261 7.46 -14.38 3.96
N MET A 262 7.91 -15.63 3.84
CA MET A 262 9.02 -16.17 4.62
C MET A 262 10.19 -16.69 3.78
N ALA A 263 10.13 -16.60 2.46
CA ALA A 263 11.19 -17.11 1.61
C ALA A 263 11.17 -16.47 0.23
N THR A 264 12.35 -16.35 -0.37
CA THR A 264 12.51 -15.86 -1.73
C THR A 264 13.39 -16.78 -2.56
N GLU A 265 13.18 -16.77 -3.87
CA GLU A 265 14.08 -17.40 -4.85
C GLU A 265 14.20 -16.53 -6.09
N TYR A 266 15.41 -16.27 -6.53
CA TYR A 266 15.63 -15.47 -7.73
C TYR A 266 16.37 -16.28 -8.82
N ARG A 267 16.01 -15.99 -10.07
CA ARG A 267 16.65 -16.48 -11.26
C ARG A 267 17.07 -15.31 -12.14
N PHE A 268 18.10 -15.50 -12.93
CA PHE A 268 18.61 -14.49 -13.84
C PHE A 268 19.01 -15.07 -15.20
N LEU A 269 18.86 -14.24 -16.23
CA LEU A 269 19.20 -14.53 -17.61
C LEU A 269 19.82 -13.29 -18.23
N SER A 270 20.91 -13.43 -19.02
CA SER A 270 21.45 -12.31 -19.77
C SER A 270 20.40 -11.75 -20.73
N SER A 271 20.18 -10.44 -20.70
CA SER A 271 19.24 -9.77 -21.60
C SER A 271 19.67 -9.84 -23.08
N LYS A 272 20.96 -10.15 -23.33
CA LYS A 272 21.56 -10.30 -24.68
C LYS A 272 21.32 -11.69 -25.29
N THR A 273 21.00 -12.69 -24.47
CA THR A 273 20.74 -14.06 -24.90
C THR A 273 19.40 -14.59 -24.42
N PRO A 274 18.28 -13.96 -24.85
CA PRO A 274 16.95 -14.20 -24.27
C PRO A 274 16.37 -15.61 -24.52
N LEU A 275 17.00 -16.39 -25.41
CA LEU A 275 16.59 -17.75 -25.74
C LEU A 275 17.25 -18.82 -24.85
N GLU A 276 18.26 -18.44 -24.07
CA GLU A 276 18.89 -19.33 -23.09
C GLU A 276 18.01 -19.59 -21.88
N SER A 277 18.44 -20.50 -21.00
CA SER A 277 17.73 -20.85 -19.77
C SER A 277 18.14 -19.91 -18.63
N PHE A 278 17.17 -19.54 -17.79
CA PHE A 278 17.43 -18.85 -16.54
C PHE A 278 18.24 -19.72 -15.58
N LYS A 279 19.18 -19.10 -14.88
CA LYS A 279 19.97 -19.71 -13.80
C LYS A 279 19.39 -19.31 -12.46
N VAL A 280 19.28 -20.27 -11.52
CA VAL A 280 18.94 -19.97 -10.14
C VAL A 280 20.10 -19.23 -9.50
N LEU A 281 19.82 -18.11 -8.80
CA LEU A 281 20.83 -17.36 -8.05
C LEU A 281 21.17 -18.08 -6.75
N GLN A 282 20.17 -18.32 -5.92
CA GLN A 282 20.20 -19.14 -4.72
C GLN A 282 18.86 -19.85 -4.58
N LYS A 283 18.87 -21.16 -4.34
CA LYS A 283 17.63 -21.94 -4.09
C LYS A 283 16.94 -21.43 -2.84
N ARG A 284 15.60 -21.44 -2.87
CA ARG A 284 14.80 -21.10 -1.70
C ARG A 284 15.05 -22.02 -0.53
N GLU A 285 15.00 -21.45 0.66
CA GLU A 285 14.99 -22.14 1.94
C GLU A 285 13.95 -21.43 2.80
N ARG A 286 13.13 -22.19 3.54
CA ARG A 286 12.15 -21.54 4.42
C ARG A 286 12.87 -20.69 5.47
N GLY A 287 12.47 -19.44 5.61
CA GLY A 287 13.08 -18.45 6.50
C GLY A 287 14.23 -17.67 5.85
N LEU A 288 14.69 -18.02 4.64
CA LEU A 288 15.68 -17.25 3.92
C LEU A 288 15.00 -16.26 2.96
N GLU A 289 15.10 -15.00 3.32
CA GLU A 289 14.69 -13.86 2.48
C GLU A 289 15.95 -13.19 1.90
N TYR A 290 15.92 -12.90 0.60
CA TYR A 290 17.01 -12.17 -0.03
C TYR A 290 16.52 -11.44 -1.29
N SER A 291 17.15 -10.30 -1.63
CA SER A 291 16.83 -9.49 -2.80
C SER A 291 18.11 -9.06 -3.52
N PRO A 292 18.35 -9.50 -4.77
CA PRO A 292 19.56 -9.21 -5.50
C PRO A 292 19.46 -7.96 -6.37
N SER A 293 20.55 -7.18 -6.41
CA SER A 293 20.80 -6.11 -7.38
C SER A 293 22.13 -6.34 -8.11
N HIS A 294 22.12 -6.15 -9.43
CA HIS A 294 23.32 -6.40 -10.26
C HIS A 294 24.13 -5.12 -10.45
N VAL A 295 25.45 -5.22 -10.17
CA VAL A 295 26.44 -4.15 -10.39
C VAL A 295 27.76 -4.75 -10.89
N GLY A 296 28.15 -4.42 -12.11
CA GLY A 296 29.40 -4.91 -12.73
C GLY A 296 29.43 -6.42 -12.88
N ASP A 297 30.35 -7.10 -12.20
CA ASP A 297 30.50 -8.56 -12.18
C ASP A 297 29.94 -9.21 -10.91
N MET A 298 29.14 -8.47 -10.12
CA MET A 298 28.65 -8.88 -8.81
C MET A 298 27.12 -8.74 -8.70
N PHE A 299 26.54 -9.61 -7.87
CA PHE A 299 25.25 -9.33 -7.23
C PHE A 299 25.48 -8.80 -5.82
N TYR A 300 24.81 -7.71 -5.48
CA TYR A 300 24.65 -7.19 -4.11
C TYR A 300 23.29 -7.64 -3.61
N ILE A 301 23.24 -8.18 -2.41
CA ILE A 301 22.07 -8.92 -1.93
C ILE A 301 21.72 -8.43 -0.51
N SER A 302 20.56 -7.84 -0.34
CA SER A 302 19.97 -7.64 0.99
C SER A 302 19.40 -8.96 1.47
N THR A 303 19.73 -9.40 2.69
CA THR A 303 19.32 -10.74 3.17
C THR A 303 19.28 -10.83 4.69
N ASN A 304 18.44 -11.73 5.19
CA ASN A 304 18.35 -12.12 6.60
C ASN A 304 19.19 -13.35 6.97
N ILE A 305 20.11 -13.79 6.10
CA ILE A 305 21.00 -14.95 6.35
C ILE A 305 21.76 -14.78 7.68
N ASP A 306 22.12 -15.91 8.34
CA ASP A 306 22.86 -15.94 9.60
C ASP A 306 22.14 -15.15 10.73
N GLU A 307 20.83 -15.34 10.88
CA GLU A 307 19.99 -14.70 11.90
C GLU A 307 19.99 -13.17 11.83
N SER A 308 20.28 -12.61 10.65
CA SER A 308 20.30 -11.16 10.42
C SER A 308 18.87 -10.61 10.29
N THR A 309 18.11 -10.59 11.39
CA THR A 309 16.67 -10.24 11.41
C THR A 309 16.38 -8.89 10.77
N ASN A 310 17.19 -7.87 11.00
CA ASN A 310 17.07 -6.55 10.39
C ASN A 310 17.84 -6.44 9.05
N PHE A 311 18.10 -7.55 8.40
CA PHE A 311 18.85 -7.69 7.16
C PHE A 311 20.30 -7.20 7.25
N LYS A 312 21.10 -7.67 6.31
CA LYS A 312 22.45 -7.23 6.00
C LYS A 312 22.64 -7.15 4.50
N LEU A 313 23.64 -6.43 4.03
CA LEU A 313 24.03 -6.39 2.63
C LEU A 313 25.26 -7.26 2.40
N VAL A 314 25.13 -8.23 1.51
CA VAL A 314 26.24 -9.10 1.08
C VAL A 314 26.49 -8.95 -0.42
N LYS A 315 27.59 -9.49 -0.93
CA LYS A 315 27.88 -9.56 -2.37
C LYS A 315 28.42 -10.92 -2.79
N THR A 316 28.20 -11.27 -4.05
CA THR A 316 28.71 -12.49 -4.66
C THR A 316 29.01 -12.30 -6.16
N PRO A 317 30.03 -12.98 -6.74
CA PRO A 317 30.26 -12.94 -8.18
C PRO A 317 29.08 -13.55 -8.96
N ILE A 318 28.78 -13.00 -10.15
CA ILE A 318 27.74 -13.54 -11.05
C ILE A 318 28.02 -14.98 -11.51
N THR A 319 29.28 -15.44 -11.39
CA THR A 319 29.70 -16.80 -11.75
C THR A 319 29.55 -17.80 -10.61
N SER A 320 29.31 -17.36 -9.38
CA SER A 320 29.27 -18.21 -8.17
C SER A 320 28.28 -17.61 -7.17
N THR A 321 26.98 -17.69 -7.49
CA THR A 321 25.92 -16.93 -6.83
C THR A 321 25.37 -17.54 -5.55
N GLU A 322 25.71 -18.80 -5.25
CA GLU A 322 25.21 -19.53 -4.09
C GLU A 322 25.63 -18.86 -2.77
N LYS A 323 24.78 -18.97 -1.73
CA LYS A 323 24.98 -18.31 -0.42
C LYS A 323 26.30 -18.63 0.27
N SER A 324 26.93 -19.77 -0.04
CA SER A 324 28.27 -20.11 0.46
C SER A 324 29.38 -19.16 -0.01
N ASN A 325 29.12 -18.38 -1.07
CA ASN A 325 30.05 -17.40 -1.64
C ASN A 325 29.73 -15.96 -1.21
N TRP A 326 28.66 -15.76 -0.44
CA TRP A 326 28.24 -14.42 -0.03
C TRP A 326 29.22 -13.83 0.98
N LYS A 327 29.60 -12.57 0.78
CA LYS A 327 30.52 -11.83 1.63
C LYS A 327 29.88 -10.54 2.09
N ASP A 328 29.99 -10.24 3.37
CA ASP A 328 29.43 -9.03 3.96
C ASP A 328 29.99 -7.77 3.30
N VAL A 329 29.09 -6.84 3.00
CA VAL A 329 29.35 -5.45 2.57
C VAL A 329 28.93 -4.49 3.67
N ILE A 330 27.74 -4.69 4.23
CA ILE A 330 27.22 -4.02 5.41
C ILE A 330 26.75 -5.13 6.36
N PRO A 331 27.40 -5.30 7.51
CA PRO A 331 27.02 -6.32 8.47
C PRO A 331 25.66 -6.01 9.11
N HIS A 332 25.02 -7.04 9.65
CA HIS A 332 23.80 -6.92 10.44
C HIS A 332 24.00 -5.98 11.65
N ARG A 333 22.95 -5.23 11.96
CA ARG A 333 22.86 -4.38 13.15
C ARG A 333 21.49 -4.56 13.78
N GLU A 334 21.43 -4.93 15.04
CA GLU A 334 20.17 -5.22 15.74
C GLU A 334 19.22 -4.02 15.79
N GLU A 335 19.75 -2.80 15.83
CA GLU A 335 18.97 -1.56 15.99
C GLU A 335 18.69 -0.85 14.65
N VAL A 336 19.12 -1.42 13.52
CA VAL A 336 19.00 -0.80 12.20
C VAL A 336 18.48 -1.79 11.17
N LEU A 337 17.27 -1.58 10.72
CA LEU A 337 16.68 -2.30 9.60
C LEU A 337 17.17 -1.71 8.27
N ILE A 338 17.67 -2.54 7.36
CA ILE A 338 17.90 -2.18 5.96
C ILE A 338 16.57 -2.36 5.22
N GLU A 339 15.93 -1.25 4.84
CA GLU A 339 14.63 -1.27 4.15
C GLU A 339 14.79 -1.32 2.63
N ASP A 340 15.74 -0.58 2.09
CA ASP A 340 15.94 -0.47 0.66
C ASP A 340 17.41 -0.24 0.30
N THR A 341 17.78 -0.59 -0.92
CA THR A 341 19.11 -0.34 -1.49
C THR A 341 19.00 0.10 -2.94
N ASP A 342 19.71 1.15 -3.31
CA ASP A 342 19.85 1.59 -4.69
C ASP A 342 21.33 1.75 -5.08
N PHE A 343 21.65 1.42 -6.32
CA PHE A 343 23.02 1.33 -6.78
C PHE A 343 23.25 2.22 -8.01
N PHE A 344 24.35 2.96 -7.95
CA PHE A 344 24.80 3.89 -8.98
C PHE A 344 26.22 3.52 -9.42
N ASN A 345 26.69 4.14 -10.50
CA ASN A 345 28.03 3.85 -11.03
C ASN A 345 29.13 3.99 -9.97
N ASP A 346 29.09 5.03 -9.13
CA ASP A 346 30.16 5.34 -8.18
C ASP A 346 29.74 5.21 -6.70
N PHE A 347 28.44 4.98 -6.41
CA PHE A 347 27.86 4.96 -5.07
C PHE A 347 26.84 3.84 -4.89
N MET A 348 26.70 3.40 -3.66
CA MET A 348 25.52 2.71 -3.14
C MET A 348 24.76 3.62 -2.18
N VAL A 349 23.45 3.54 -2.22
CA VAL A 349 22.54 4.26 -1.33
C VAL A 349 21.69 3.25 -0.58
N ILE A 350 21.57 3.42 0.73
CA ILE A 350 20.89 2.47 1.60
C ILE A 350 19.83 3.24 2.40
N GLY A 351 18.58 2.83 2.28
CA GLY A 351 17.49 3.22 3.15
C GLY A 351 17.56 2.42 4.44
N GLU A 352 17.73 3.09 5.56
CA GLU A 352 17.87 2.48 6.88
C GLU A 352 16.81 3.02 7.84
N ARG A 353 16.22 2.14 8.65
CA ARG A 353 15.31 2.55 9.74
C ARG A 353 15.96 2.26 11.07
N SER A 354 16.00 3.26 11.94
CA SER A 354 16.49 3.13 13.30
C SER A 354 15.59 3.90 14.25
N ASN A 355 15.16 3.28 15.33
CA ASN A 355 14.22 3.87 16.30
C ASN A 355 12.97 4.51 15.61
N GLY A 356 12.44 3.86 14.57
CA GLY A 356 11.28 4.34 13.83
C GLY A 356 11.54 5.45 12.80
N LEU A 357 12.76 5.96 12.70
CA LEU A 357 13.10 7.04 11.77
C LEU A 357 13.90 6.51 10.58
N LEU A 358 13.46 6.93 9.40
CA LEU A 358 14.13 6.62 8.14
C LEU A 358 15.34 7.52 7.93
N LYS A 359 16.45 6.92 7.50
CA LYS A 359 17.70 7.59 7.15
C LYS A 359 18.20 7.10 5.81
N ILE A 360 18.83 7.97 5.05
CA ILE A 360 19.46 7.61 3.77
C ILE A 360 20.98 7.65 3.96
N ARG A 361 21.60 6.49 3.83
CA ARG A 361 23.06 6.34 3.92
C ARG A 361 23.66 6.28 2.52
N ILE A 362 24.70 7.04 2.27
CA ILE A 362 25.42 7.12 1.00
C ILE A 362 26.83 6.59 1.20
N LYS A 363 27.26 5.68 0.35
CA LYS A 363 28.59 5.06 0.43
C LYS A 363 29.21 4.97 -0.95
N SER A 364 30.45 5.50 -1.10
CA SER A 364 31.21 5.35 -2.35
C SER A 364 31.83 3.95 -2.48
N TRP A 365 31.99 3.46 -3.74
CA TRP A 365 32.59 2.16 -4.00
C TRP A 365 34.07 2.07 -3.56
N ASP A 366 34.81 3.17 -3.61
CA ASP A 366 36.22 3.24 -3.17
C ASP A 366 36.36 3.37 -1.64
N GLY A 367 35.24 3.44 -0.90
CA GLY A 367 35.20 3.47 0.55
C GLY A 367 35.65 4.79 1.19
N LYS A 368 35.88 5.84 0.40
CA LYS A 368 36.31 7.14 0.92
C LYS A 368 35.17 7.93 1.55
N GLU A 369 33.93 7.70 1.08
CA GLU A 369 32.73 8.33 1.58
C GLU A 369 31.79 7.30 2.18
N ASP A 370 31.28 7.57 3.39
CA ASP A 370 30.28 6.79 4.08
C ASP A 370 29.59 7.72 5.10
N TYR A 371 28.40 8.22 4.75
CA TYR A 371 27.70 9.22 5.55
C TYR A 371 26.17 9.10 5.39
N TYR A 372 25.46 9.68 6.35
CA TYR A 372 24.00 9.86 6.26
C TYR A 372 23.69 11.21 5.64
N LEU A 373 22.68 11.23 4.77
CA LEU A 373 22.14 12.45 4.20
C LEU A 373 21.59 13.34 5.33
N ASP A 374 21.98 14.61 5.34
CA ASP A 374 21.48 15.61 6.27
C ASP A 374 20.14 16.16 5.78
N LEU A 375 19.06 15.58 6.29
CA LEU A 375 17.70 16.00 5.93
C LEU A 375 17.30 17.34 6.59
N SER A 376 18.07 17.84 7.58
CA SER A 376 17.75 19.06 8.32
C SER A 376 18.02 20.35 7.54
N SER A 377 18.79 20.26 6.45
CA SER A 377 19.17 21.41 5.64
C SER A 377 18.00 22.08 4.91
N GLN A 378 16.97 21.31 4.57
CA GLN A 378 15.83 21.75 3.76
C GLN A 378 14.51 21.85 4.55
N PHE A 379 14.39 21.17 5.67
CA PHE A 379 13.15 21.01 6.41
C PHE A 379 13.32 21.35 7.89
N ASP A 380 12.27 21.93 8.48
CA ASP A 380 12.28 22.29 9.91
C ASP A 380 12.14 21.01 10.75
N PHE A 381 13.28 20.54 11.27
CA PHE A 381 13.44 19.24 11.94
C PHE A 381 13.00 19.22 13.41
N GLU A 382 12.27 20.19 13.90
CA GLU A 382 11.74 20.15 15.28
C GLU A 382 10.80 18.94 15.51
N ASN A 383 10.46 18.21 14.43
CA ASN A 383 9.51 17.09 14.47
C ASN A 383 10.20 15.74 14.26
N GLU A 384 10.19 14.91 15.28
CA GLU A 384 10.68 13.53 15.23
C GLU A 384 9.77 12.56 14.41
N ALA A 385 8.79 13.06 13.66
CA ALA A 385 7.80 12.27 12.92
C ALA A 385 7.81 12.62 11.43
N TYR A 386 8.70 11.97 10.65
CA TYR A 386 8.84 12.16 9.22
C TYR A 386 9.02 10.84 8.47
N SER A 387 8.94 10.91 7.15
CA SER A 387 9.30 9.85 6.22
C SER A 387 10.28 10.40 5.18
N ALA A 388 11.39 9.71 4.96
CA ALA A 388 12.35 9.99 3.91
C ALA A 388 12.74 8.69 3.22
N SER A 389 12.56 8.59 1.92
CA SER A 389 12.81 7.35 1.17
C SER A 389 13.56 7.61 -0.12
N ILE A 390 14.32 6.62 -0.57
CA ILE A 390 14.93 6.60 -1.90
C ILE A 390 13.82 6.73 -2.93
N GLY A 391 13.94 7.67 -3.86
CA GLY A 391 12.99 7.92 -4.92
C GLY A 391 13.21 7.03 -6.15
N TYR A 392 12.55 7.36 -7.24
CA TYR A 392 12.70 6.61 -8.50
C TYR A 392 13.97 7.06 -9.25
N ASN A 393 14.99 6.20 -9.26
CA ASN A 393 16.32 6.42 -9.86
C ASN A 393 16.62 5.37 -10.94
N PRO A 394 15.97 5.37 -12.10
CA PRO A 394 16.12 4.32 -13.09
C PRO A 394 17.46 4.35 -13.84
N ASN A 395 18.15 5.49 -13.85
CA ASN A 395 19.43 5.64 -14.54
C ASN A 395 20.59 5.24 -13.61
N PHE A 396 21.30 4.18 -13.97
CA PHE A 396 22.49 3.74 -13.24
C PHE A 396 23.68 4.70 -13.40
N GLN A 397 23.79 5.36 -14.56
CA GLN A 397 24.89 6.25 -14.94
C GLN A 397 24.61 7.71 -14.55
N THR A 398 24.21 7.95 -13.30
CA THR A 398 23.93 9.30 -12.83
C THR A 398 24.63 9.60 -11.52
N ASN A 399 24.96 10.88 -11.29
CA ASN A 399 25.45 11.39 -10.02
C ASN A 399 24.35 12.03 -9.17
N PHE A 400 23.10 11.93 -9.59
CA PHE A 400 21.96 12.45 -8.84
C PHE A 400 21.19 11.33 -8.17
N LEU A 401 21.06 11.44 -6.85
CA LEU A 401 20.12 10.66 -6.06
C LEU A 401 18.81 11.43 -5.95
N ARG A 402 17.75 10.89 -6.49
CA ARG A 402 16.41 11.37 -6.18
C ARG A 402 15.91 10.70 -4.91
N TYR A 403 15.43 11.48 -3.98
CA TYR A 403 14.77 11.00 -2.78
C TYR A 403 13.49 11.79 -2.51
N SER A 404 12.65 11.29 -1.63
CA SER A 404 11.43 11.96 -1.21
C SER A 404 11.46 12.24 0.28
N TYR A 405 10.79 13.32 0.68
CA TYR A 405 10.59 13.71 2.07
C TYR A 405 9.15 14.15 2.31
N THR A 406 8.60 13.79 3.45
CA THR A 406 7.33 14.28 3.95
C THR A 406 7.26 14.13 5.47
N SER A 407 6.41 14.92 6.14
CA SER A 407 6.05 14.72 7.55
C SER A 407 4.54 14.90 7.73
N LEU A 408 4.04 14.82 8.93
CA LEU A 408 2.63 15.11 9.19
C LEU A 408 2.25 16.58 8.89
N THR A 409 3.24 17.49 8.86
CA THR A 409 3.06 18.93 8.64
C THR A 409 3.70 19.45 7.36
N THR A 410 4.63 18.67 6.74
CA THR A 410 5.34 19.05 5.53
C THR A 410 4.82 18.29 4.32
N PRO A 411 4.32 18.98 3.27
CA PRO A 411 3.87 18.35 2.03
C PRO A 411 4.95 17.50 1.38
N TYR A 412 4.52 16.45 0.66
CA TYR A 412 5.41 15.54 -0.07
C TYR A 412 6.31 16.33 -1.02
N SER A 413 7.60 16.09 -0.92
CA SER A 413 8.65 16.76 -1.67
C SER A 413 9.52 15.74 -2.37
N VAL A 414 9.90 16.04 -3.62
CA VAL A 414 10.87 15.27 -4.42
C VAL A 414 12.13 16.10 -4.54
N ILE A 415 13.24 15.56 -4.14
CA ILE A 415 14.52 16.24 -4.06
C ILE A 415 15.56 15.48 -4.87
N ASP A 416 16.37 16.20 -5.65
CA ASP A 416 17.55 15.66 -6.30
C ASP A 416 18.79 16.12 -5.53
N TYR A 417 19.59 15.14 -5.08
CA TYR A 417 20.85 15.33 -4.37
C TYR A 417 22.01 14.95 -5.29
N ASN A 418 22.95 15.87 -5.48
CA ASN A 418 24.16 15.58 -6.25
C ASN A 418 25.18 14.87 -5.37
N LEU A 419 25.46 13.58 -5.67
CA LEU A 419 26.35 12.72 -4.91
C LEU A 419 27.83 13.19 -4.91
N ILE A 420 28.22 14.09 -5.82
CA ILE A 420 29.58 14.62 -5.94
C ILE A 420 29.71 15.98 -5.27
N SER A 421 28.86 16.98 -5.65
CA SER A 421 28.92 18.33 -5.09
C SER A 421 28.24 18.46 -3.75
N LYS A 422 27.34 17.50 -3.40
CA LYS A 422 26.50 17.47 -2.19
C LYS A 422 25.44 18.59 -2.16
N ASP A 423 25.16 19.19 -3.30
CA ASP A 423 24.07 20.17 -3.43
C ASP A 423 22.73 19.46 -3.53
N GLU A 424 21.69 20.09 -2.98
CA GLU A 424 20.31 19.62 -3.03
C GLU A 424 19.43 20.60 -3.80
N GLU A 425 18.50 20.06 -4.57
CA GLU A 425 17.48 20.86 -5.26
C GLU A 425 16.10 20.23 -5.09
N VAL A 426 15.15 21.01 -4.54
CA VAL A 426 13.75 20.59 -4.46
C VAL A 426 13.14 20.70 -5.86
N GLN A 427 12.97 19.55 -6.50
CA GLN A 427 12.38 19.47 -7.85
C GLN A 427 10.88 19.75 -7.83
N LYS A 428 10.20 19.30 -6.76
CA LYS A 428 8.78 19.52 -6.58
C LYS A 428 8.39 19.37 -5.12
N GLN A 429 7.54 20.26 -4.64
CA GLN A 429 6.77 20.07 -3.42
C GLN A 429 5.28 20.09 -3.75
N GLN A 430 4.51 19.20 -3.16
CA GLN A 430 3.06 19.14 -3.34
C GLN A 430 2.43 20.47 -2.95
N GLU A 431 1.75 21.10 -3.91
CA GLU A 431 0.97 22.30 -3.67
C GLU A 431 -0.34 21.97 -2.96
N VAL A 432 -0.70 22.80 -1.98
CA VAL A 432 -1.99 22.73 -1.28
C VAL A 432 -2.81 23.94 -1.70
N LEU A 433 -3.79 23.72 -2.56
CA LEU A 433 -4.68 24.77 -3.07
C LEU A 433 -5.89 24.99 -2.14
N GLY A 434 -6.79 25.90 -2.53
CA GLY A 434 -8.13 26.03 -1.93
C GLY A 434 -8.17 26.55 -0.50
N GLY A 435 -7.11 27.16 -0.01
CA GLY A 435 -7.03 27.74 1.34
C GLY A 435 -5.65 28.33 1.64
N TYR A 436 -5.49 28.85 2.84
CA TYR A 436 -4.19 29.33 3.32
C TYR A 436 -3.50 28.22 4.09
N PHE A 437 -2.93 27.24 3.38
CA PHE A 437 -2.07 26.28 4.03
C PHE A 437 -0.75 26.95 4.45
N ASN A 438 -0.44 26.78 5.73
CA ASN A 438 0.87 27.15 6.27
C ASN A 438 1.26 26.03 7.25
N SER A 439 2.37 25.35 7.00
CA SER A 439 2.86 24.26 7.84
C SER A 439 3.00 24.67 9.32
N LYS A 440 3.31 25.95 9.60
CA LYS A 440 3.44 26.53 10.95
C LYS A 440 2.13 26.59 11.73
N ASN A 441 0.97 26.40 11.06
CA ASN A 441 -0.32 26.31 11.74
C ASN A 441 -0.57 24.91 12.34
N TYR A 442 0.32 23.96 12.10
CA TYR A 442 0.17 22.58 12.58
C TYR A 442 1.42 22.18 13.36
N THR A 443 1.22 21.39 14.39
CA THR A 443 2.30 20.83 15.18
C THR A 443 2.17 19.31 15.20
N SER A 444 3.31 18.63 15.12
CA SER A 444 3.38 17.17 15.27
C SER A 444 4.33 16.80 16.39
N GLU A 445 4.09 15.65 16.99
CA GLU A 445 4.93 15.08 18.02
C GLU A 445 4.92 13.55 17.94
N ARG A 446 5.95 12.93 18.49
CA ARG A 446 6.03 11.49 18.68
C ARG A 446 6.06 11.16 20.16
N VAL A 447 5.09 10.39 20.61
CA VAL A 447 4.96 9.95 22.01
C VAL A 447 4.98 8.43 22.09
N PHE A 448 5.11 7.89 23.32
CA PHE A 448 5.19 6.45 23.53
C PHE A 448 4.17 6.00 24.58
N ALA A 449 3.31 5.06 24.19
CA ALA A 449 2.43 4.37 25.12
C ALA A 449 3.08 3.08 25.61
N THR A 450 2.81 2.69 26.85
CA THR A 450 3.28 1.43 27.40
C THR A 450 2.27 0.32 27.09
N ALA A 451 2.69 -0.72 26.36
CA ALA A 451 1.90 -1.92 26.08
C ALA A 451 1.67 -2.75 27.35
N HIS A 452 0.76 -3.73 27.26
CA HIS A 452 0.40 -4.65 28.35
C HIS A 452 1.58 -5.49 28.86
N ASP A 453 2.61 -5.67 28.06
CA ASP A 453 3.85 -6.40 28.33
C ASP A 453 5.06 -5.49 28.61
N GLY A 454 4.84 -4.17 28.76
CA GLY A 454 5.86 -3.19 29.07
C GLY A 454 6.60 -2.59 27.88
N VAL A 455 6.33 -3.06 26.66
CA VAL A 455 6.94 -2.53 25.44
C VAL A 455 6.44 -1.11 25.14
N GLN A 456 7.31 -0.25 24.58
CA GLN A 456 6.94 1.12 24.24
C GLN A 456 6.42 1.20 22.81
N ILE A 457 5.15 1.60 22.65
CA ILE A 457 4.47 1.72 21.37
C ILE A 457 4.59 3.16 20.89
N PRO A 458 5.26 3.44 19.76
CA PRO A 458 5.33 4.80 19.22
C PRO A 458 3.96 5.25 18.68
N ILE A 459 3.65 6.52 18.89
CA ILE A 459 2.45 7.18 18.35
C ILE A 459 2.88 8.50 17.74
N SER A 460 2.59 8.70 16.44
CA SER A 460 2.81 9.98 15.76
C SER A 460 1.50 10.77 15.75
N ILE A 461 1.55 12.01 16.24
CA ILE A 461 0.37 12.86 16.47
C ILE A 461 0.53 14.16 15.68
N VAL A 462 -0.59 14.68 15.13
CA VAL A 462 -0.66 16.00 14.52
C VAL A 462 -1.95 16.69 14.89
N LYS A 463 -1.88 18.01 15.12
CA LYS A 463 -3.03 18.87 15.38
C LYS A 463 -2.80 20.29 14.84
N HIS A 464 -3.86 21.06 14.68
CA HIS A 464 -3.75 22.51 14.49
C HIS A 464 -3.21 23.17 15.76
N ILE A 465 -2.37 24.20 15.65
CA ILE A 465 -1.71 24.85 16.78
C ILE A 465 -2.72 25.42 17.80
N ASP A 466 -3.84 25.92 17.32
CA ASP A 466 -4.93 26.48 18.15
C ASP A 466 -5.83 25.42 18.80
N THR A 467 -5.61 24.12 18.52
CA THR A 467 -6.41 23.05 19.15
C THR A 467 -6.00 22.91 20.62
N GLU A 468 -6.89 23.30 21.52
CA GLU A 468 -6.74 23.08 22.97
C GLU A 468 -7.12 21.64 23.30
N LEU A 469 -6.21 20.92 23.95
CA LEU A 469 -6.41 19.52 24.31
C LEU A 469 -7.24 19.42 25.60
N ASN A 470 -8.35 18.69 25.54
CA ASN A 470 -9.23 18.42 26.68
C ASN A 470 -10.10 17.19 26.40
N SER A 471 -11.00 16.82 27.32
CA SER A 471 -11.91 15.68 27.19
C SER A 471 -12.87 15.77 26.00
N ASP A 472 -13.16 16.97 25.50
CA ASP A 472 -14.10 17.19 24.39
C ASP A 472 -13.40 17.26 23.03
N THR A 473 -12.05 17.14 23.00
CA THR A 473 -11.26 17.19 21.77
C THR A 473 -11.48 15.92 20.95
N PRO A 474 -12.00 16.01 19.71
CA PRO A 474 -12.19 14.84 18.86
C PRO A 474 -10.80 14.35 18.36
N LEU A 475 -10.57 13.04 18.48
CA LEU A 475 -9.34 12.40 18.02
C LEU A 475 -9.65 11.23 17.11
N LEU A 476 -9.00 11.20 15.94
CA LEU A 476 -9.01 10.07 15.02
C LEU A 476 -7.69 9.32 15.13
N GLN A 477 -7.75 8.07 15.64
CA GLN A 477 -6.60 7.17 15.74
C GLN A 477 -6.62 6.17 14.59
N TYR A 478 -5.52 6.09 13.86
CA TYR A 478 -5.31 5.16 12.76
C TYR A 478 -4.38 4.02 13.15
N GLY A 479 -4.66 2.79 12.66
CA GLY A 479 -3.75 1.65 12.78
C GLY A 479 -3.90 0.64 11.65
N TYR A 480 -2.82 -0.16 11.45
CA TYR A 480 -2.80 -1.24 10.46
C TYR A 480 -2.26 -2.54 11.06
N GLY A 481 -0.96 -2.65 11.28
CA GLY A 481 -0.31 -3.66 12.10
C GLY A 481 -0.22 -5.06 11.49
N SER A 482 0.08 -5.19 10.19
CA SER A 482 0.24 -6.48 9.49
C SER A 482 1.25 -6.36 8.36
N TYR A 483 1.79 -7.50 7.91
CA TYR A 483 2.70 -7.65 6.77
C TYR A 483 4.02 -6.88 6.87
N GLY A 484 4.45 -6.51 8.06
CA GLY A 484 5.57 -5.58 8.21
C GLY A 484 5.29 -4.17 7.67
N TYR A 485 4.08 -3.91 7.17
CA TYR A 485 3.76 -2.61 6.59
C TYR A 485 3.78 -1.50 7.62
N THR A 486 4.65 -0.52 7.40
CA THR A 486 4.78 0.67 8.25
C THR A 486 4.02 1.84 7.65
N ARG A 487 3.05 2.36 8.40
CA ARG A 487 2.39 3.61 8.06
C ARG A 487 3.24 4.78 8.57
N ASP A 488 4.20 5.22 7.78
CA ASP A 488 5.05 6.35 8.14
C ASP A 488 4.26 7.68 8.22
N PRO A 489 4.71 8.60 9.09
CA PRO A 489 4.11 9.91 9.21
C PRO A 489 4.24 10.69 7.89
N SER A 490 3.12 10.92 7.22
CA SER A 490 3.09 11.61 5.93
C SER A 490 2.00 12.68 5.89
N PHE A 491 2.25 13.73 5.09
CA PHE A 491 1.30 14.79 4.85
C PHE A 491 0.04 14.29 4.13
N SER A 492 -1.09 14.93 4.46
CA SER A 492 -2.34 14.73 3.73
C SER A 492 -3.11 16.04 3.67
N SER A 493 -3.30 16.59 2.48
CA SER A 493 -4.08 17.82 2.28
C SER A 493 -5.57 17.64 2.65
N THR A 494 -6.10 16.43 2.53
CA THR A 494 -7.48 16.13 2.94
C THR A 494 -7.64 16.06 4.45
N ARG A 495 -6.62 15.62 5.17
CA ARG A 495 -6.59 15.59 6.64
C ARG A 495 -6.72 16.99 7.25
N LEU A 496 -6.25 18.02 6.56
CA LEU A 496 -6.38 19.40 7.02
C LEU A 496 -7.83 19.77 7.31
N SER A 497 -8.80 19.18 6.60
CA SER A 497 -10.23 19.41 6.89
C SER A 497 -10.67 18.97 8.28
N LEU A 498 -10.02 17.93 8.83
CA LEU A 498 -10.24 17.50 10.21
C LEU A 498 -9.48 18.41 11.19
N LEU A 499 -8.18 18.65 10.93
CA LEU A 499 -7.32 19.45 11.82
C LEU A 499 -7.85 20.89 11.96
N ASP A 500 -8.30 21.52 10.88
CA ASP A 500 -8.89 22.87 10.88
C ASP A 500 -10.23 22.94 11.65
N ARG A 501 -10.81 21.79 12.01
CA ARG A 501 -12.02 21.65 12.84
C ARG A 501 -11.72 21.22 14.28
N GLY A 502 -10.46 21.28 14.67
CA GLY A 502 -10.02 20.95 16.02
C GLY A 502 -9.81 19.47 16.28
N PHE A 503 -9.83 18.60 15.26
CA PHE A 503 -9.44 17.21 15.44
C PHE A 503 -7.95 17.07 15.70
N VAL A 504 -7.60 16.09 16.53
CA VAL A 504 -6.28 15.50 16.61
C VAL A 504 -6.26 14.26 15.72
N PHE A 505 -5.17 14.03 14.99
CA PHE A 505 -4.96 12.78 14.25
C PHE A 505 -3.74 12.06 14.82
N ALA A 506 -3.87 10.76 15.08
CA ALA A 506 -2.82 9.93 15.65
C ALA A 506 -2.62 8.66 14.83
N ILE A 507 -1.35 8.27 14.58
CA ILE A 507 -0.97 6.98 14.00
C ILE A 507 -0.37 6.14 15.13
N ALA A 508 -1.00 5.04 15.49
CA ALA A 508 -0.42 4.06 16.41
C ALA A 508 0.45 3.07 15.62
N HIS A 509 1.76 3.11 15.85
CA HIS A 509 2.73 2.23 15.18
C HIS A 509 2.81 0.89 15.91
N VAL A 510 1.72 0.14 15.85
CA VAL A 510 1.54 -1.13 16.56
C VAL A 510 2.41 -2.26 16.00
N ARG A 511 2.68 -3.29 16.80
CA ARG A 511 3.34 -4.52 16.34
C ARG A 511 2.57 -5.18 15.20
N GLY A 512 3.30 -5.88 14.32
CA GLY A 512 2.80 -6.39 13.05
C GLY A 512 3.17 -5.49 11.85
N GLY A 513 3.53 -4.22 12.09
CA GLY A 513 4.33 -3.39 11.19
C GLY A 513 5.83 -3.50 11.52
N GLU A 514 6.71 -2.84 10.76
CA GLU A 514 8.18 -2.83 10.98
C GLU A 514 8.71 -1.49 11.49
N TYR A 515 7.88 -0.65 12.12
CA TYR A 515 8.28 0.71 12.54
C TYR A 515 9.53 0.71 13.44
N LEU A 516 9.67 -0.30 14.31
CA LEU A 516 10.88 -0.49 15.15
C LEU A 516 11.77 -1.66 14.67
N GLY A 517 11.72 -1.98 13.38
CA GLY A 517 12.49 -3.06 12.76
C GLY A 517 11.74 -4.39 12.67
N ARG A 518 12.36 -5.40 12.07
CA ARG A 518 11.76 -6.71 11.82
C ARG A 518 11.22 -7.41 13.08
N PRO A 519 11.86 -7.34 14.26
CA PRO A 519 11.31 -7.92 15.48
C PRO A 519 9.93 -7.34 15.87
N TRP A 520 9.65 -6.08 15.47
CA TRP A 520 8.34 -5.44 15.69
C TRP A 520 7.24 -6.12 14.87
N TYR A 521 7.56 -6.51 13.66
CA TYR A 521 6.67 -7.31 12.80
C TYR A 521 6.47 -8.72 13.37
N GLU A 522 7.55 -9.44 13.66
CA GLU A 522 7.49 -10.83 14.13
C GLU A 522 6.68 -10.97 15.45
N ASN A 523 6.72 -9.97 16.31
CA ASN A 523 5.94 -9.94 17.55
C ASN A 523 4.48 -9.47 17.37
N GLY A 524 4.00 -9.33 16.15
CA GLY A 524 2.62 -8.94 15.82
C GLY A 524 1.95 -9.80 14.75
N ARG A 525 2.50 -10.97 14.39
CA ARG A 525 1.91 -11.90 13.42
C ARG A 525 1.74 -13.31 13.99
N MET A 526 1.10 -14.20 13.25
CA MET A 526 0.91 -15.60 13.61
C MET A 526 0.38 -15.73 15.04
N LEU A 527 0.99 -16.57 15.87
CA LEU A 527 0.63 -16.79 17.29
C LEU A 527 0.89 -15.57 18.20
N SER A 528 1.42 -14.48 17.66
CA SER A 528 1.62 -13.21 18.38
C SER A 528 0.63 -12.10 17.95
N LYS A 529 -0.28 -12.37 17.04
CA LYS A 529 -1.19 -11.39 16.43
C LYS A 529 -2.00 -10.55 17.41
N LYS A 530 -2.40 -11.09 18.52
CA LYS A 530 -3.12 -10.36 19.57
C LYS A 530 -2.35 -9.17 20.16
N ASN A 531 -1.02 -9.14 20.02
CA ASN A 531 -0.23 -8.00 20.44
C ASN A 531 -0.60 -6.73 19.66
N THR A 532 -0.85 -6.86 18.34
CA THR A 532 -1.33 -5.75 17.49
C THR A 532 -2.56 -5.06 18.09
N PHE A 533 -3.55 -5.85 18.48
CA PHE A 533 -4.83 -5.34 19.01
C PHE A 533 -4.65 -4.70 20.39
N LYS A 534 -3.90 -5.35 21.26
CA LYS A 534 -3.58 -4.84 22.60
C LYS A 534 -2.75 -3.57 22.56
N ASP A 535 -1.82 -3.46 21.62
CA ASP A 535 -1.00 -2.27 21.41
C ASP A 535 -1.88 -1.08 21.01
N PHE A 536 -2.82 -1.29 20.08
CA PHE A 536 -3.74 -0.23 19.67
C PHE A 536 -4.62 0.25 20.83
N ILE A 537 -5.18 -0.69 21.60
CA ILE A 537 -5.98 -0.37 22.79
C ILE A 537 -5.14 0.35 23.86
N SER A 538 -3.87 -0.07 24.06
CA SER A 538 -2.96 0.60 25.01
C SER A 538 -2.65 2.04 24.56
N SER A 539 -2.45 2.23 23.25
CA SER A 539 -2.27 3.56 22.66
C SER A 539 -3.48 4.44 22.84
N SER A 540 -4.70 3.90 22.64
CA SER A 540 -5.97 4.62 22.88
C SER A 540 -6.12 5.06 24.32
N LYS A 541 -5.86 4.16 25.28
CA LYS A 541 -5.91 4.46 26.72
C LYS A 541 -4.90 5.51 27.12
N PHE A 542 -3.68 5.44 26.59
CA PHE A 542 -2.63 6.44 26.80
C PHE A 542 -3.08 7.84 26.33
N LEU A 543 -3.67 7.94 25.12
CA LEU A 543 -4.15 9.21 24.57
C LEU A 543 -5.25 9.84 25.45
N ILE A 544 -6.15 9.03 25.98
CA ILE A 544 -7.17 9.49 26.95
C ILE A 544 -6.52 9.92 28.26
N GLU A 545 -5.65 9.09 28.84
CA GLU A 545 -4.96 9.38 30.11
C GLU A 545 -4.14 10.67 30.04
N LYS A 546 -3.52 10.94 28.90
CA LYS A 546 -2.73 12.15 28.66
C LYS A 546 -3.54 13.38 28.31
N GLY A 547 -4.88 13.25 28.23
CA GLY A 547 -5.79 14.36 28.00
C GLY A 547 -5.87 14.82 26.53
N TYR A 548 -5.49 13.98 25.57
CA TYR A 548 -5.67 14.30 24.14
C TYR A 548 -7.14 14.23 23.72
N THR A 549 -7.94 13.43 24.43
CA THR A 549 -9.36 13.17 24.14
C THR A 549 -10.02 12.42 25.29
N SER A 550 -11.29 12.00 25.12
CA SER A 550 -11.99 11.02 25.97
C SER A 550 -12.63 9.91 25.13
N SER A 551 -13.15 8.84 25.75
CA SER A 551 -13.88 7.78 25.04
C SER A 551 -15.05 8.32 24.20
N ASP A 552 -15.73 9.37 24.67
CA ASP A 552 -16.84 10.00 23.97
C ASP A 552 -16.42 10.75 22.68
N HIS A 553 -15.12 11.02 22.53
CA HIS A 553 -14.56 11.78 21.41
C HIS A 553 -13.40 11.05 20.69
N LEU A 554 -13.14 9.78 21.06
CA LEU A 554 -12.17 8.94 20.39
C LEU A 554 -12.80 8.15 19.25
N TYR A 555 -12.21 8.28 18.07
CA TYR A 555 -12.58 7.56 16.86
C TYR A 555 -11.42 6.71 16.38
N ALA A 556 -11.69 5.52 15.83
CA ALA A 556 -10.68 4.63 15.28
C ALA A 556 -10.91 4.37 13.80
N GLU A 557 -9.83 4.22 13.03
CA GLU A 557 -9.89 3.93 11.60
C GLU A 557 -8.84 2.89 11.23
N GLY A 558 -9.24 1.93 10.39
CA GLY A 558 -8.33 0.95 9.78
C GLY A 558 -8.95 0.27 8.58
N GLY A 559 -8.12 -0.08 7.60
CA GLY A 559 -8.56 -0.72 6.36
C GLY A 559 -7.89 -2.07 6.13
N SER A 560 -8.54 -3.01 5.40
CA SER A 560 -8.02 -4.33 5.08
C SER A 560 -7.64 -5.11 6.36
N ALA A 561 -6.38 -5.48 6.55
CA ALA A 561 -5.88 -6.03 7.83
C ALA A 561 -6.03 -5.05 9.01
N GLY A 562 -5.97 -3.72 8.75
CA GLY A 562 -6.37 -2.71 9.74
C GLY A 562 -7.88 -2.74 10.04
N GLY A 563 -8.71 -3.23 9.11
CA GLY A 563 -10.13 -3.52 9.35
C GLY A 563 -10.34 -4.71 10.28
N LEU A 564 -9.50 -5.74 10.21
CA LEU A 564 -9.43 -6.80 11.24
C LEU A 564 -9.08 -6.20 12.60
N LEU A 565 -8.08 -5.32 12.67
CA LEU A 565 -7.75 -4.59 13.89
C LEU A 565 -8.98 -3.86 14.44
N MET A 566 -9.74 -3.16 13.60
CA MET A 566 -10.98 -2.47 14.00
C MET A 566 -12.01 -3.44 14.57
N GLY A 567 -12.26 -4.56 13.91
CA GLY A 567 -13.18 -5.60 14.42
C GLY A 567 -12.75 -6.17 15.77
N ALA A 568 -11.45 -6.46 15.92
CA ALA A 568 -10.90 -7.00 17.15
C ALA A 568 -10.99 -6.02 18.33
N ILE A 569 -10.65 -4.74 18.14
CA ILE A 569 -10.73 -3.75 19.23
C ILE A 569 -12.16 -3.44 19.64
N MET A 570 -13.13 -3.50 18.73
CA MET A 570 -14.55 -3.36 19.07
C MET A 570 -15.02 -4.48 19.99
N ASN A 571 -14.58 -5.72 19.78
CA ASN A 571 -14.88 -6.85 20.68
C ASN A 571 -14.13 -6.77 22.00
N MET A 572 -12.85 -6.34 21.98
CA MET A 572 -11.98 -6.34 23.17
C MET A 572 -12.18 -5.14 24.09
N ALA A 573 -12.64 -4.00 23.56
CA ALA A 573 -12.77 -2.75 24.29
C ALA A 573 -13.88 -1.85 23.69
N PRO A 574 -15.15 -2.32 23.63
CA PRO A 574 -16.25 -1.62 22.98
C PRO A 574 -16.49 -0.22 23.55
N ASP A 575 -16.34 -0.02 24.85
CA ASP A 575 -16.61 1.24 25.55
C ASP A 575 -15.53 2.30 25.34
N LEU A 576 -14.44 1.96 24.65
CA LEU A 576 -13.28 2.86 24.50
C LEU A 576 -13.44 3.85 23.34
N TYR A 577 -14.32 3.55 22.39
CA TYR A 577 -14.47 4.30 21.14
C TYR A 577 -15.89 4.82 20.95
N ASN A 578 -16.05 6.08 20.56
CA ASN A 578 -17.34 6.64 20.14
C ASN A 578 -17.73 6.16 18.74
N GLY A 579 -16.74 6.01 17.84
CA GLY A 579 -17.00 5.53 16.51
C GLY A 579 -15.80 4.83 15.87
N VAL A 580 -16.09 3.89 14.97
CA VAL A 580 -15.08 3.09 14.26
C VAL A 580 -15.36 3.10 12.76
N ILE A 581 -14.33 3.33 11.96
CA ILE A 581 -14.36 3.22 10.51
C ILE A 581 -13.56 1.97 10.12
N ALA A 582 -14.25 0.96 9.59
CA ALA A 582 -13.66 -0.28 9.11
C ALA A 582 -13.78 -0.33 7.57
N ALA A 583 -12.67 -0.01 6.88
CA ALA A 583 -12.63 0.01 5.44
C ALA A 583 -12.19 -1.36 4.89
N VAL A 584 -12.99 -1.96 3.99
CA VAL A 584 -12.76 -3.29 3.40
C VAL A 584 -12.23 -4.32 4.41
N PRO A 585 -12.92 -4.53 5.55
CA PRO A 585 -12.38 -5.23 6.70
C PRO A 585 -12.29 -6.73 6.50
N PHE A 586 -11.21 -7.34 7.01
CA PHE A 586 -10.99 -8.78 7.07
C PHE A 586 -11.43 -9.31 8.44
N VAL A 587 -12.69 -9.71 8.62
CA VAL A 587 -13.27 -9.98 9.96
C VAL A 587 -13.72 -11.42 10.22
N ASP A 588 -13.91 -12.25 9.19
CA ASP A 588 -14.11 -13.70 9.33
C ASP A 588 -12.82 -14.42 8.93
N VAL A 589 -11.87 -14.43 9.86
CA VAL A 589 -10.50 -14.88 9.57
C VAL A 589 -10.46 -16.39 9.34
N ILE A 590 -11.17 -17.16 10.16
CA ILE A 590 -11.13 -18.64 10.07
C ILE A 590 -11.73 -19.11 8.74
N THR A 591 -12.96 -18.66 8.42
CA THR A 591 -13.64 -19.11 7.21
C THR A 591 -12.85 -18.75 5.96
N THR A 592 -12.28 -17.54 5.93
CA THR A 592 -11.47 -17.07 4.81
C THR A 592 -10.17 -17.89 4.70
N MET A 593 -9.46 -18.14 5.80
CA MET A 593 -8.19 -18.87 5.76
C MET A 593 -8.34 -20.38 5.52
N LEU A 594 -9.53 -20.92 5.67
CA LEU A 594 -9.86 -22.32 5.32
C LEU A 594 -10.31 -22.49 3.87
N ASP A 595 -10.56 -21.41 3.14
CA ASP A 595 -11.04 -21.45 1.74
C ASP A 595 -9.93 -20.98 0.79
N ASP A 596 -9.14 -21.91 0.27
CA ASP A 596 -8.04 -21.66 -0.67
C ASP A 596 -8.52 -21.21 -2.06
N THR A 597 -9.84 -21.26 -2.33
CA THR A 597 -10.45 -20.74 -3.56
C THR A 597 -10.64 -19.23 -3.51
N ILE A 598 -10.57 -18.61 -2.33
CA ILE A 598 -10.57 -17.16 -2.18
C ILE A 598 -9.24 -16.60 -2.67
N PRO A 599 -9.24 -15.57 -3.52
CA PRO A 599 -8.00 -14.98 -4.03
C PRO A 599 -6.98 -14.69 -2.94
N LEU A 600 -5.73 -15.13 -3.17
CA LEU A 600 -4.54 -14.89 -2.34
C LEU A 600 -4.49 -15.63 -0.99
N THR A 601 -5.51 -16.37 -0.58
CA THR A 601 -5.59 -17.03 0.75
C THR A 601 -4.38 -17.90 1.07
N SER A 602 -3.93 -18.74 0.15
CA SER A 602 -2.77 -19.63 0.38
C SER A 602 -1.48 -18.86 0.67
N GLY A 603 -1.28 -17.69 0.06
CA GLY A 603 -0.16 -16.79 0.33
C GLY A 603 -0.20 -16.11 1.70
N GLU A 604 -1.38 -16.07 2.34
CA GLU A 604 -1.60 -15.40 3.62
C GLU A 604 -1.34 -16.30 4.85
N TRP A 605 -1.16 -17.61 4.66
CA TRP A 605 -0.96 -18.53 5.78
C TRP A 605 0.30 -18.23 6.60
N ASP A 606 1.32 -17.67 5.99
CA ASP A 606 2.54 -17.27 6.70
C ASP A 606 2.36 -15.95 7.50
N GLU A 607 1.31 -15.18 7.25
CA GLU A 607 0.95 -13.99 8.05
C GLU A 607 0.00 -14.33 9.21
N TRP A 608 -1.03 -15.12 8.94
CA TRP A 608 -2.11 -15.38 9.90
C TRP A 608 -1.99 -16.74 10.60
N GLY A 609 -1.38 -17.72 9.95
CA GLY A 609 -1.40 -19.15 10.28
C GLY A 609 -2.39 -19.91 9.41
N ASN A 610 -2.10 -21.17 9.13
CA ASN A 610 -3.04 -22.07 8.43
C ASN A 610 -3.96 -22.75 9.45
N PRO A 611 -5.27 -22.46 9.48
CA PRO A 611 -6.20 -23.07 10.42
C PRO A 611 -6.51 -24.57 10.17
N GLU A 612 -5.95 -25.18 9.13
CA GLU A 612 -5.89 -26.66 9.03
C GLU A 612 -5.00 -27.27 10.12
N ASP A 613 -4.05 -26.49 10.67
CA ASP A 613 -3.34 -26.84 11.89
C ASP A 613 -4.17 -26.36 13.10
N LYS A 614 -4.41 -27.30 14.04
CA LYS A 614 -5.25 -27.06 15.21
C LYS A 614 -4.76 -25.92 16.10
N GLU A 615 -3.44 -25.74 16.25
CA GLU A 615 -2.87 -24.66 17.06
C GLU A 615 -3.23 -23.29 16.48
N TYR A 616 -3.04 -23.12 15.16
CA TYR A 616 -3.43 -21.88 14.48
C TYR A 616 -4.94 -21.67 14.47
N TYR A 617 -5.72 -22.73 14.26
CA TYR A 617 -7.17 -22.66 14.33
C TYR A 617 -7.66 -22.10 15.67
N GLU A 618 -7.20 -22.70 16.77
CA GLU A 618 -7.60 -22.28 18.13
C GLU A 618 -7.16 -20.85 18.43
N TYR A 619 -5.96 -20.46 17.97
CA TYR A 619 -5.45 -19.11 18.16
C TYR A 619 -6.23 -18.09 17.34
N ILE A 620 -6.45 -18.32 16.04
CA ILE A 620 -7.23 -17.44 15.15
C ILE A 620 -8.65 -17.30 15.70
N LYS A 621 -9.30 -18.41 16.08
CA LYS A 621 -10.65 -18.40 16.66
C LYS A 621 -10.74 -17.49 17.88
N SER A 622 -9.68 -17.40 18.66
CA SER A 622 -9.66 -16.59 19.88
C SER A 622 -9.61 -15.08 19.65
N TYR A 623 -9.46 -14.61 18.39
CA TYR A 623 -9.46 -13.20 18.06
C TYR A 623 -10.27 -12.83 16.81
N SER A 624 -10.62 -13.78 15.95
CA SER A 624 -11.43 -13.55 14.74
C SER A 624 -12.70 -12.76 15.11
N PRO A 625 -12.90 -11.55 14.61
CA PRO A 625 -13.99 -10.68 15.09
C PRO A 625 -15.36 -11.31 14.97
N TYR A 626 -15.63 -12.00 13.87
CA TYR A 626 -16.91 -12.66 13.62
C TYR A 626 -17.22 -13.76 14.65
N ASP A 627 -16.19 -14.47 15.11
CA ASP A 627 -16.31 -15.58 16.05
C ASP A 627 -16.35 -15.13 17.53
N ASN A 628 -16.07 -13.84 17.81
CA ASN A 628 -15.95 -13.27 19.15
C ASN A 628 -16.95 -12.13 19.44
N LEU A 629 -18.07 -12.10 18.72
CA LEU A 629 -19.14 -11.12 18.98
C LEU A 629 -19.73 -11.30 20.38
N LEU A 630 -19.93 -10.18 21.06
CA LEU A 630 -20.49 -10.12 22.40
C LEU A 630 -21.88 -9.51 22.37
N GLU A 631 -22.73 -9.85 23.34
CA GLU A 631 -24.00 -9.16 23.56
C GLU A 631 -23.74 -7.90 24.40
N THR A 632 -23.34 -6.82 23.72
CA THR A 632 -22.98 -5.53 24.32
C THR A 632 -23.33 -4.38 23.38
N GLU A 633 -23.25 -3.14 23.89
CA GLU A 633 -23.30 -1.94 23.03
C GLU A 633 -21.96 -1.76 22.33
N TYR A 634 -22.02 -1.72 21.01
CA TYR A 634 -20.85 -1.45 20.16
C TYR A 634 -20.78 0.04 19.79
N PRO A 635 -19.58 0.57 19.51
CA PRO A 635 -19.43 1.94 19.02
C PRO A 635 -20.17 2.14 17.68
N ASN A 636 -20.47 3.40 17.35
CA ASN A 636 -21.01 3.72 16.02
C ASN A 636 -20.03 3.23 14.94
N THR A 637 -20.48 2.35 14.07
CA THR A 637 -19.58 1.71 13.10
C THR A 637 -19.97 2.06 11.67
N LEU A 638 -18.98 2.53 10.90
CA LEU A 638 -19.11 2.70 9.44
C LEU A 638 -18.22 1.66 8.74
N VAL A 639 -18.84 0.79 7.95
CA VAL A 639 -18.13 -0.18 7.11
C VAL A 639 -18.20 0.26 5.65
N THR A 640 -17.08 0.22 4.96
CA THR A 640 -17.01 0.41 3.50
C THR A 640 -16.41 -0.83 2.85
N THR A 641 -17.03 -1.33 1.78
CA THR A 641 -16.54 -2.51 1.06
C THR A 641 -17.00 -2.48 -0.40
N GLY A 642 -16.39 -3.32 -1.24
CA GLY A 642 -16.83 -3.60 -2.59
C GLY A 642 -17.52 -4.96 -2.69
N LEU A 643 -18.32 -5.17 -3.74
CA LEU A 643 -18.94 -6.48 -4.02
C LEU A 643 -17.92 -7.46 -4.63
N HIS A 644 -16.89 -6.93 -5.32
CA HIS A 644 -15.83 -7.67 -6.00
C HIS A 644 -14.46 -7.21 -5.56
#